data_5ddf4cd7bf440a70228589cee0617db2
#
_entry.id   5ddf4cd7bf440a70228589cee0617db2
#
_cell.length_a   1.000
_cell.length_b   1.000
_cell.length_c   1.000
_cell.angle_alpha   90.00
_cell.angle_beta   90.00
_cell.angle_gamma   90.00
#
_symmetry.space_group_name_H-M   'P 1'
#
loop_
_entity.id
_entity.type
_entity.pdbx_description
1 polymer ?
#
loop_
_entity_poly.entity_id
_entity_poly.type
_entity_poly.pdbx_seq_one_letter_code
_entity_poly.pdbx_strand_id
1 'polypeptide(L)'
;MIRQIALHSRAGVVRKSRALKSMTGTRKTKSPPRAGKDIAQFAPNFTVYVLPPDAVCLYSEDRKFFLHGELYCALAASIGKGGQSLQQLVNGLAKRFPPEKVEEALKRLIERRYIVEASPTSTGVVAGYWASLGLPPGMAEQNLQNCRVRVESFDVQGAAEFAEALSEFGVHVTKRAADLTVTLANDYLERRLAELNEQRVSDRAPWLLVQPSGAFPLVGPIFNPDGGPCWTCLFDRMIRNREIKGFLERGSARAVAVSPLARKPLGEGAIQFSALEVAKAIATGFRTDLSNHIISHDLLGSTVVKHYVAKRPQCPTCGSKMLRDPRRAPTPIELGPGAKLMMTSGGYRTVSSRSTVARFRKHVSPLTGVVTRLERIEVDLPMNTNFFAGHNFSGPALTVDALRSGLTGGSFGKGSTAEQGEASALMEAIERYSGIFQGDEIRMTRRFTDFEPGEAIHPNDVLLFSDAQYQAPENEPLDSHPVPPPFDPSARMEWSPAWSLREQRFRYLPTSLMYFFYGTDQPGYQADSNGCAAGNTQEEAIVQGFLELVERDSYAIWWYNRLQREELDLGRFNDSYASDLRSQLADSGRRLWVLDITSDLGVPTYVAITHWMQNGHENIEFGSGAHFDSRIALLRALTELNQFLSIGLMGGSSGEKPSLDGTTPLRLRDHPFLTPSGKRAAPPDSGSKFGPLGNTREQAEACVEVARHAGLDFLVLDQTRPDVEVPVVRVIVPGLRHFYRRFAPGRLYDVPVKLGLRERSMPEGDLTPFLPHT
;
A
#
# COMPACT_ATOMS: atom_id res chain seq x y z
N MET A 1 6.80 -37.73 20.70
CA MET A 1 6.24 -36.54 21.33
C MET A 1 5.85 -35.57 20.21
N ILE A 2 4.66 -35.73 19.63
CA ILE A 2 4.18 -34.95 18.48
C ILE A 2 3.25 -33.88 19.05
N ARG A 3 3.67 -32.61 18.93
CA ARG A 3 2.83 -31.46 19.33
C ARG A 3 1.70 -31.27 18.33
N GLN A 4 0.47 -31.27 18.85
CA GLN A 4 -0.73 -30.85 18.15
C GLN A 4 -0.59 -29.40 17.69
N ILE A 5 -0.66 -29.18 16.37
CA ILE A 5 -0.88 -27.86 15.79
C ILE A 5 -2.38 -27.73 15.58
N ALA A 6 -3.03 -26.97 16.44
CA ALA A 6 -4.42 -26.57 16.27
C ALA A 6 -4.47 -25.41 15.26
N LEU A 7 -4.89 -25.69 14.03
CA LEU A 7 -5.27 -24.68 13.05
C LEU A 7 -6.63 -24.09 13.44
N HIS A 8 -6.60 -22.92 14.04
CA HIS A 8 -7.81 -22.09 14.22
C HIS A 8 -8.24 -21.56 12.86
N SER A 9 -9.31 -22.08 12.31
CA SER A 9 -9.99 -21.46 11.18
C SER A 9 -10.59 -20.13 11.63
N ARG A 10 -10.02 -19.03 11.19
CA ARG A 10 -10.65 -17.72 11.32
C ARG A 10 -11.92 -17.69 10.46
N ALA A 11 -13.06 -17.68 11.13
CA ALA A 11 -14.32 -17.29 10.52
C ALA A 11 -14.19 -15.80 10.09
N GLY A 12 -13.95 -15.57 8.82
CA GLY A 12 -14.00 -14.23 8.25
C GLY A 12 -15.42 -13.69 8.37
N VAL A 13 -15.56 -12.55 9.03
CA VAL A 13 -16.81 -11.78 9.08
C VAL A 13 -17.19 -11.39 7.66
N VAL A 14 -18.18 -12.08 7.11
CA VAL A 14 -18.76 -11.78 5.81
C VAL A 14 -19.54 -10.47 5.92
N ARG A 15 -18.91 -9.36 5.55
CA ARG A 15 -19.66 -8.13 5.24
C ARG A 15 -20.60 -8.42 4.09
N LYS A 16 -21.90 -8.35 4.35
CA LYS A 16 -22.94 -8.44 3.33
C LYS A 16 -22.76 -7.30 2.34
N SER A 17 -22.11 -7.58 1.20
CA SER A 17 -22.15 -6.63 0.08
C SER A 17 -23.56 -6.66 -0.53
N ARG A 18 -24.23 -5.52 -0.50
CA ARG A 18 -25.56 -5.32 -1.07
C ARG A 18 -25.59 -5.36 -2.61
N ALA A 19 -24.47 -5.61 -3.27
CA ALA A 19 -24.30 -5.29 -4.69
C ALA A 19 -24.71 -6.36 -5.72
N LEU A 20 -25.07 -7.56 -5.30
CA LEU A 20 -25.44 -8.61 -6.29
C LEU A 20 -26.92 -8.96 -6.34
N LYS A 21 -27.80 -8.13 -5.78
CA LYS A 21 -29.26 -8.39 -5.87
C LYS A 21 -29.87 -8.08 -7.25
N SER A 22 -29.17 -7.43 -8.18
CA SER A 22 -29.75 -7.07 -9.48
C SER A 22 -29.50 -8.07 -10.62
N MET A 23 -28.62 -9.05 -10.43
CA MET A 23 -28.40 -10.09 -11.45
C MET A 23 -29.47 -11.19 -11.47
N THR A 24 -30.31 -11.28 -10.44
CA THR A 24 -31.49 -12.14 -10.46
C THR A 24 -32.73 -11.31 -10.68
N GLY A 25 -32.94 -10.83 -11.89
CA GLY A 25 -34.21 -10.29 -12.34
C GLY A 25 -35.27 -11.39 -12.20
N THR A 26 -36.03 -11.37 -11.12
CA THR A 26 -37.16 -12.25 -10.91
C THR A 26 -38.25 -11.92 -11.92
N ARG A 27 -38.18 -12.48 -13.13
CA ARG A 27 -39.41 -12.83 -13.82
C ARG A 27 -40.16 -13.79 -12.90
N LYS A 28 -41.36 -13.41 -12.44
CA LYS A 28 -42.31 -14.31 -11.81
C LYS A 28 -42.64 -15.42 -12.80
N THR A 29 -41.81 -16.43 -12.88
CA THR A 29 -42.21 -17.72 -13.48
C THR A 29 -43.02 -18.44 -12.42
N LYS A 30 -44.19 -18.88 -12.76
CA LYS A 30 -45.02 -19.77 -11.97
C LYS A 30 -44.14 -20.87 -11.44
N SER A 31 -44.12 -21.06 -10.11
CA SER A 31 -43.42 -22.13 -9.43
C SER A 31 -43.77 -23.46 -10.11
N PRO A 32 -42.77 -24.28 -10.50
CA PRO A 32 -43.07 -25.67 -10.86
C PRO A 32 -43.61 -26.41 -9.64
N PRO A 33 -44.43 -27.45 -9.81
CA PRO A 33 -45.03 -28.13 -8.70
C PRO A 33 -43.99 -28.72 -7.76
N ARG A 34 -44.12 -28.44 -6.46
CA ARG A 34 -43.36 -29.09 -5.39
C ARG A 34 -43.58 -30.61 -5.45
N ALA A 35 -42.61 -31.30 -6.01
CA ALA A 35 -42.49 -32.74 -5.93
C ALA A 35 -41.01 -33.14 -5.85
N GLY A 36 -40.40 -32.87 -4.68
CA GLY A 36 -39.12 -33.39 -4.26
C GLY A 36 -39.13 -33.36 -2.73
N LYS A 37 -39.31 -34.50 -2.13
CA LYS A 37 -39.23 -34.70 -0.66
C LYS A 37 -37.79 -34.33 -0.25
N ASP A 38 -37.64 -33.59 0.86
CA ASP A 38 -36.36 -33.24 1.52
C ASP A 38 -35.54 -34.51 1.89
N ILE A 39 -35.00 -35.18 0.88
CA ILE A 39 -34.24 -36.42 1.04
C ILE A 39 -32.84 -36.07 1.55
N ALA A 40 -32.48 -36.60 2.71
CA ALA A 40 -31.17 -36.40 3.30
C ALA A 40 -30.12 -37.32 2.67
N GLN A 41 -28.97 -36.74 2.31
CA GLN A 41 -27.80 -37.53 1.93
C GLN A 41 -26.54 -36.91 2.55
N PHE A 42 -25.49 -37.69 2.74
CA PHE A 42 -24.20 -37.14 3.08
C PHE A 42 -23.69 -36.25 1.93
N ALA A 43 -22.97 -35.18 2.30
CA ALA A 43 -22.35 -34.32 1.31
C ALA A 43 -21.41 -35.15 0.40
N PRO A 44 -21.50 -35.00 -0.94
CA PRO A 44 -20.87 -35.94 -1.88
C PRO A 44 -19.34 -35.92 -1.88
N ASN A 45 -18.73 -34.97 -1.17
CA ASN A 45 -17.27 -34.92 -0.95
C ASN A 45 -16.81 -35.85 0.19
N PHE A 46 -17.72 -36.49 0.97
CA PHE A 46 -17.35 -37.41 2.03
C PHE A 46 -17.63 -38.87 1.66
N THR A 47 -16.63 -39.72 1.88
CA THR A 47 -16.82 -41.14 2.07
C THR A 47 -17.15 -41.39 3.54
N VAL A 48 -18.20 -42.15 3.80
CA VAL A 48 -18.73 -42.36 5.15
C VAL A 48 -18.43 -43.77 5.62
N TYR A 49 -17.74 -43.88 6.74
CA TYR A 49 -17.45 -45.16 7.38
C TYR A 49 -18.13 -45.19 8.73
N VAL A 50 -19.01 -46.19 8.92
CA VAL A 50 -19.61 -46.46 10.23
C VAL A 50 -18.69 -47.43 10.97
N LEU A 51 -18.23 -47.00 12.13
CA LEU A 51 -17.29 -47.72 12.99
C LEU A 51 -18.03 -48.11 14.29
N PRO A 52 -18.65 -49.32 14.35
CA PRO A 52 -19.36 -49.72 15.55
C PRO A 52 -18.43 -49.83 16.77
N PRO A 53 -18.92 -49.62 18.01
CA PRO A 53 -20.34 -49.42 18.29
C PRO A 53 -20.84 -47.97 18.18
N ASP A 54 -19.98 -46.98 18.22
CA ASP A 54 -20.39 -45.61 18.52
C ASP A 54 -19.67 -44.48 17.70
N ALA A 55 -19.00 -44.81 16.60
CA ALA A 55 -18.30 -43.81 15.81
C ALA A 55 -18.68 -43.84 14.32
N VAL A 56 -18.69 -42.67 13.70
CA VAL A 56 -18.81 -42.49 12.24
C VAL A 56 -17.64 -41.59 11.78
N CYS A 57 -16.90 -42.06 10.79
CA CYS A 57 -15.86 -41.29 10.13
C CYS A 57 -16.40 -40.71 8.82
N LEU A 58 -16.31 -39.37 8.68
CA LEU A 58 -16.52 -38.65 7.42
C LEU A 58 -15.14 -38.30 6.87
N TYR A 59 -14.79 -38.84 5.72
CA TYR A 59 -13.45 -38.72 5.16
C TYR A 59 -13.50 -38.21 3.72
N SER A 60 -12.70 -37.18 3.44
CA SER A 60 -12.46 -36.64 2.10
C SER A 60 -10.98 -36.39 1.89
N GLU A 61 -10.57 -35.94 0.68
CA GLU A 61 -9.17 -35.63 0.37
C GLU A 61 -8.55 -34.60 1.31
N ASP A 62 -9.34 -33.60 1.75
CA ASP A 62 -8.89 -32.45 2.54
C ASP A 62 -9.36 -32.47 4.00
N ARG A 63 -10.34 -33.30 4.36
CA ARG A 63 -11.01 -33.25 5.66
C ARG A 63 -11.30 -34.63 6.23
N LYS A 64 -11.24 -34.70 7.56
CA LYS A 64 -11.64 -35.91 8.33
C LYS A 64 -12.36 -35.49 9.61
N PHE A 65 -13.53 -36.07 9.84
CA PHE A 65 -14.35 -35.83 11.02
C PHE A 65 -14.80 -37.13 11.64
N PHE A 66 -14.84 -37.16 12.96
CA PHE A 66 -15.43 -38.25 13.72
C PHE A 66 -16.67 -37.75 14.46
N LEU A 67 -17.78 -38.46 14.28
CA LEU A 67 -19.00 -38.27 15.03
C LEU A 67 -19.10 -39.41 16.02
N HIS A 68 -19.23 -39.10 17.31
CA HIS A 68 -19.32 -40.11 18.38
C HIS A 68 -20.73 -40.24 18.92
N GLY A 69 -21.16 -41.48 19.14
CA GLY A 69 -22.43 -41.86 19.71
C GLY A 69 -23.26 -42.78 18.81
N GLU A 70 -23.93 -43.72 19.41
CA GLU A 70 -24.79 -44.70 18.74
C GLU A 70 -25.86 -44.05 17.83
N LEU A 71 -26.35 -42.87 18.21
CA LEU A 71 -27.30 -42.13 17.40
C LEU A 71 -26.71 -41.74 16.02
N TYR A 72 -25.47 -41.31 15.99
CA TYR A 72 -24.80 -40.94 14.72
C TYR A 72 -24.55 -42.19 13.86
N CYS A 73 -24.22 -43.32 14.45
CA CYS A 73 -24.12 -44.60 13.73
C CYS A 73 -25.46 -45.01 13.12
N ALA A 74 -26.55 -44.91 13.89
CA ALA A 74 -27.89 -45.21 13.40
C ALA A 74 -28.35 -44.26 12.29
N LEU A 75 -28.06 -42.95 12.44
CA LEU A 75 -28.31 -41.93 11.40
C LEU A 75 -27.50 -42.23 10.14
N ALA A 76 -26.21 -42.50 10.27
CA ALA A 76 -25.35 -42.81 9.14
C ALA A 76 -25.80 -44.06 8.37
N ALA A 77 -26.17 -45.11 9.07
CA ALA A 77 -26.72 -46.33 8.47
C ALA A 77 -28.07 -46.09 7.77
N SER A 78 -28.91 -45.19 8.30
CA SER A 78 -30.21 -44.86 7.72
C SER A 78 -30.07 -43.95 6.50
N ILE A 79 -29.27 -42.91 6.59
CA ILE A 79 -28.98 -41.98 5.47
C ILE A 79 -28.29 -42.73 4.33
N GLY A 80 -27.36 -43.64 4.63
CA GLY A 80 -26.64 -44.47 3.67
C GLY A 80 -27.53 -45.39 2.82
N LYS A 81 -28.73 -45.74 3.30
CA LYS A 81 -29.74 -46.47 2.53
C LYS A 81 -30.39 -45.59 1.43
N GLY A 82 -30.30 -44.31 1.57
CA GLY A 82 -30.88 -43.33 0.64
C GLY A 82 -32.38 -43.19 0.71
N GLY A 83 -32.90 -42.16 0.02
CA GLY A 83 -34.34 -42.01 -0.23
C GLY A 83 -35.22 -41.61 0.95
N GLN A 84 -34.64 -41.27 2.12
CA GLN A 84 -35.39 -40.90 3.32
C GLN A 84 -35.39 -39.38 3.53
N SER A 85 -36.58 -38.83 3.84
CA SER A 85 -36.69 -37.41 4.27
C SER A 85 -36.21 -37.27 5.73
N LEU A 86 -35.89 -36.03 6.13
CA LEU A 86 -35.54 -35.73 7.53
C LEU A 86 -36.61 -36.24 8.50
N GLN A 87 -37.90 -36.04 8.17
CA GLN A 87 -39.01 -36.54 9.02
C GLN A 87 -39.06 -38.05 9.07
N GLN A 88 -38.80 -38.76 7.95
CA GLN A 88 -38.74 -40.21 7.92
C GLN A 88 -37.57 -40.78 8.76
N LEU A 89 -36.42 -40.07 8.78
CA LEU A 89 -35.29 -40.42 9.63
C LEU A 89 -35.64 -40.30 11.13
N VAL A 90 -36.31 -39.18 11.51
CA VAL A 90 -36.77 -38.98 12.90
C VAL A 90 -37.75 -40.09 13.28
N ASN A 91 -38.79 -40.36 12.48
CA ASN A 91 -39.78 -41.34 12.76
C ASN A 91 -39.21 -42.80 12.81
N GLY A 92 -38.27 -43.07 11.88
CA GLY A 92 -37.63 -44.39 11.79
C GLY A 92 -36.74 -44.72 12.99
N LEU A 93 -36.17 -43.72 13.62
CA LEU A 93 -35.31 -43.88 14.80
C LEU A 93 -36.02 -43.66 16.14
N ALA A 94 -37.28 -43.25 16.16
CA ALA A 94 -38.07 -42.92 17.34
C ALA A 94 -38.20 -44.08 18.34
N LYS A 95 -38.08 -45.34 17.88
CA LYS A 95 -38.10 -46.52 18.76
C LYS A 95 -36.82 -46.73 19.58
N ARG A 96 -35.71 -46.08 19.15
CA ARG A 96 -34.39 -46.26 19.79
C ARG A 96 -33.88 -44.97 20.45
N PHE A 97 -34.28 -43.81 19.95
CA PHE A 97 -33.80 -42.49 20.43
C PHE A 97 -34.97 -41.52 20.54
N PRO A 98 -34.96 -40.62 21.54
CA PRO A 98 -35.96 -39.54 21.63
C PRO A 98 -35.97 -38.70 20.36
N PRO A 99 -37.17 -38.42 19.77
CA PRO A 99 -37.27 -37.64 18.53
C PRO A 99 -36.52 -36.30 18.57
N GLU A 100 -36.60 -35.57 19.67
CA GLU A 100 -35.92 -34.29 19.89
C GLU A 100 -34.39 -34.43 19.76
N LYS A 101 -33.78 -35.49 20.25
CA LYS A 101 -32.35 -35.76 20.11
C LYS A 101 -31.96 -36.06 18.66
N VAL A 102 -32.84 -36.78 17.92
CA VAL A 102 -32.62 -37.07 16.51
C VAL A 102 -32.69 -35.79 15.68
N GLU A 103 -33.68 -34.92 15.94
CA GLU A 103 -33.83 -33.64 15.27
C GLU A 103 -32.64 -32.72 15.54
N GLU A 104 -32.19 -32.65 16.80
CA GLU A 104 -31.00 -31.84 17.15
C GLU A 104 -29.73 -32.35 16.45
N ALA A 105 -29.54 -33.68 16.39
CA ALA A 105 -28.40 -34.28 15.70
C ALA A 105 -28.45 -33.99 14.19
N LEU A 106 -29.61 -34.13 13.54
CA LEU A 106 -29.81 -33.79 12.13
C LEU A 106 -29.55 -32.32 11.88
N LYS A 107 -30.07 -31.43 12.72
CA LYS A 107 -29.81 -29.98 12.62
C LYS A 107 -28.32 -29.68 12.68
N ARG A 108 -27.59 -30.25 13.63
CA ARG A 108 -26.12 -30.10 13.73
C ARG A 108 -25.37 -30.59 12.49
N LEU A 109 -25.81 -31.74 11.92
CA LEU A 109 -25.20 -32.29 10.70
C LEU A 109 -25.45 -31.37 9.48
N ILE A 110 -26.65 -30.74 9.37
CA ILE A 110 -27.00 -29.79 8.34
C ILE A 110 -26.20 -28.49 8.50
N GLU A 111 -26.17 -27.92 9.70
CA GLU A 111 -25.44 -26.68 9.99
C GLU A 111 -23.95 -26.82 9.66
N ARG A 112 -23.36 -27.97 9.90
CA ARG A 112 -21.98 -28.32 9.57
C ARG A 112 -21.80 -28.79 8.12
N ARG A 113 -22.88 -28.90 7.34
CA ARG A 113 -22.88 -29.34 5.95
C ARG A 113 -22.31 -30.76 5.78
N TYR A 114 -22.48 -31.62 6.78
CA TYR A 114 -22.12 -33.03 6.69
C TYR A 114 -23.20 -33.83 5.96
N ILE A 115 -24.45 -33.41 6.11
CA ILE A 115 -25.59 -33.87 5.31
C ILE A 115 -26.21 -32.70 4.58
N VAL A 116 -26.74 -32.96 3.40
CA VAL A 116 -27.32 -32.02 2.45
C VAL A 116 -28.59 -32.63 1.86
N GLU A 117 -29.42 -31.79 1.26
CA GLU A 117 -30.56 -32.21 0.52
C GLU A 117 -30.14 -32.90 -0.79
N ALA A 118 -30.69 -34.09 -1.06
CA ALA A 118 -30.35 -34.82 -2.28
C ALA A 118 -30.91 -34.13 -3.50
N SER A 119 -30.07 -33.93 -4.52
CA SER A 119 -30.47 -33.40 -5.83
C SER A 119 -30.43 -34.54 -6.85
N PRO A 120 -31.48 -34.70 -7.65
CA PRO A 120 -31.52 -35.78 -8.67
C PRO A 120 -30.48 -35.57 -9.79
N THR A 121 -29.96 -34.34 -9.95
CA THR A 121 -28.97 -33.99 -10.97
C THR A 121 -27.54 -34.08 -10.46
N SER A 122 -27.33 -34.22 -9.17
CA SER A 122 -26.02 -34.15 -8.52
C SER A 122 -25.47 -35.52 -8.19
N THR A 123 -25.08 -36.27 -9.20
CA THR A 123 -24.45 -37.60 -9.02
C THR A 123 -23.04 -37.60 -9.63
N GLY A 124 -22.05 -38.01 -8.83
CA GLY A 124 -20.70 -38.27 -9.33
C GLY A 124 -19.59 -37.39 -8.74
N VAL A 125 -18.38 -37.56 -9.25
CA VAL A 125 -17.13 -36.91 -8.80
C VAL A 125 -17.18 -35.39 -8.84
N VAL A 126 -17.86 -34.83 -9.85
CA VAL A 126 -18.01 -33.37 -10.00
C VAL A 126 -18.84 -32.75 -8.87
N ALA A 127 -19.89 -33.44 -8.43
CA ALA A 127 -20.68 -32.98 -7.29
C ALA A 127 -19.85 -32.91 -5.99
N GLY A 128 -18.93 -33.85 -5.79
CA GLY A 128 -17.98 -33.86 -4.69
C GLY A 128 -17.05 -32.65 -4.71
N TYR A 129 -16.56 -32.27 -5.90
CA TYR A 129 -15.73 -31.07 -6.06
C TYR A 129 -16.48 -29.80 -5.64
N TRP A 130 -17.71 -29.58 -6.13
CA TRP A 130 -18.51 -28.41 -5.74
C TRP A 130 -18.87 -28.40 -4.26
N ALA A 131 -19.16 -29.58 -3.69
CA ALA A 131 -19.42 -29.72 -2.25
C ALA A 131 -18.19 -29.36 -1.40
N SER A 132 -16.97 -29.66 -1.86
CA SER A 132 -15.73 -29.25 -1.19
C SER A 132 -15.56 -27.73 -1.13
N LEU A 133 -16.12 -27.00 -2.09
CA LEU A 133 -16.21 -25.52 -2.06
C LEU A 133 -17.34 -25.02 -1.13
N GLY A 134 -18.05 -25.91 -0.46
CA GLY A 134 -19.16 -25.60 0.45
C GLY A 134 -20.46 -25.24 -0.26
N LEU A 135 -20.65 -25.64 -1.51
CA LEU A 135 -21.89 -25.43 -2.26
C LEU A 135 -22.89 -26.55 -1.96
N PRO A 136 -24.19 -26.22 -1.81
CA PRO A 136 -25.24 -27.23 -1.77
C PRO A 136 -25.27 -28.06 -3.06
N PRO A 137 -25.57 -29.37 -3.01
CA PRO A 137 -25.76 -30.18 -4.20
C PRO A 137 -26.80 -29.59 -5.13
N GLY A 138 -26.54 -29.64 -6.44
CA GLY A 138 -27.42 -29.08 -7.48
C GLY A 138 -27.37 -27.56 -7.63
N MET A 139 -26.90 -26.81 -6.66
CA MET A 139 -26.78 -25.35 -6.78
C MET A 139 -25.70 -24.98 -7.81
N ALA A 140 -24.56 -25.66 -7.78
CA ALA A 140 -23.47 -25.41 -8.72
C ALA A 140 -23.91 -25.70 -10.15
N GLU A 141 -24.50 -26.88 -10.39
CA GLU A 141 -25.00 -27.28 -11.70
C GLU A 141 -26.09 -26.32 -12.21
N GLN A 142 -27.01 -25.92 -11.30
CA GLN A 142 -28.06 -24.96 -11.65
C GLN A 142 -27.47 -23.60 -12.03
N ASN A 143 -26.46 -23.11 -11.29
CA ASN A 143 -25.79 -21.85 -11.60
C ASN A 143 -25.04 -21.94 -12.94
N LEU A 144 -24.35 -23.04 -13.22
CA LEU A 144 -23.60 -23.29 -14.45
C LEU A 144 -24.53 -23.34 -15.67
N GLN A 145 -25.67 -24.02 -15.54
CA GLN A 145 -26.66 -24.15 -16.63
C GLN A 145 -27.47 -22.87 -16.86
N ASN A 146 -27.80 -22.13 -15.81
CA ASN A 146 -28.60 -20.92 -15.91
C ASN A 146 -27.80 -19.70 -16.38
N CYS A 147 -26.48 -19.68 -16.22
CA CYS A 147 -25.61 -18.60 -16.69
C CYS A 147 -25.15 -18.87 -18.12
N ARG A 148 -25.70 -18.14 -19.06
CA ARG A 148 -25.30 -18.23 -20.48
C ARG A 148 -24.00 -17.45 -20.67
N VAL A 149 -22.95 -18.14 -21.12
CA VAL A 149 -21.62 -17.55 -21.32
C VAL A 149 -21.30 -17.45 -22.79
N ARG A 150 -20.87 -16.26 -23.22
CA ARG A 150 -20.28 -16.06 -24.55
C ARG A 150 -18.78 -15.88 -24.42
N VAL A 151 -18.03 -16.63 -25.22
CA VAL A 151 -16.57 -16.49 -25.34
C VAL A 151 -16.26 -15.60 -26.53
N GLU A 152 -15.55 -14.49 -26.30
CA GLU A 152 -14.99 -13.61 -27.33
C GLU A 152 -13.47 -13.67 -27.27
N SER A 153 -12.77 -13.53 -28.40
CA SER A 153 -11.33 -13.66 -28.46
C SER A 153 -10.68 -12.56 -29.30
N PHE A 154 -9.61 -11.98 -28.79
CA PHE A 154 -8.70 -11.10 -29.53
C PHE A 154 -7.49 -11.90 -29.98
N ASP A 155 -7.67 -12.68 -31.04
CA ASP A 155 -6.62 -13.47 -31.73
C ASP A 155 -5.87 -14.45 -30.80
N VAL A 156 -6.53 -14.97 -29.75
CA VAL A 156 -5.96 -15.94 -28.83
C VAL A 156 -6.01 -17.34 -29.44
N GLN A 157 -4.88 -18.01 -29.56
CA GLN A 157 -4.81 -19.42 -29.89
C GLN A 157 -5.42 -20.26 -28.75
N GLY A 158 -6.24 -21.25 -29.08
CA GLY A 158 -6.91 -22.09 -28.06
C GLY A 158 -8.24 -21.54 -27.56
N ALA A 159 -8.84 -20.55 -28.22
CA ALA A 159 -10.16 -20.01 -27.86
C ALA A 159 -11.29 -21.05 -27.99
N ALA A 160 -11.22 -21.95 -28.97
CA ALA A 160 -12.17 -23.04 -29.15
C ALA A 160 -12.02 -24.07 -28.03
N GLU A 161 -10.81 -24.46 -27.73
CA GLU A 161 -10.46 -25.40 -26.66
C GLU A 161 -10.87 -24.83 -25.28
N PHE A 162 -10.74 -23.52 -25.07
CA PHE A 162 -11.23 -22.88 -23.86
C PHE A 162 -12.76 -22.96 -23.72
N ALA A 163 -13.50 -22.72 -24.82
CA ALA A 163 -14.94 -22.83 -24.83
C ALA A 163 -15.42 -24.26 -24.60
N GLU A 164 -14.69 -25.24 -25.14
CA GLU A 164 -14.92 -26.67 -24.92
C GLU A 164 -14.69 -27.03 -23.46
N ALA A 165 -13.55 -26.63 -22.86
CA ALA A 165 -13.24 -26.87 -21.47
C ALA A 165 -14.30 -26.26 -20.53
N LEU A 166 -14.85 -25.06 -20.83
CA LEU A 166 -15.97 -24.50 -20.06
C LEU A 166 -17.21 -25.40 -20.16
N SER A 167 -17.50 -25.93 -21.35
CA SER A 167 -18.67 -26.83 -21.54
C SER A 167 -18.50 -28.14 -20.82
N GLU A 168 -17.29 -28.70 -20.75
CA GLU A 168 -16.96 -29.90 -19.95
C GLU A 168 -17.19 -29.68 -18.44
N PHE A 169 -16.94 -28.47 -17.92
CA PHE A 169 -17.31 -28.09 -16.55
C PHE A 169 -18.81 -27.84 -16.35
N GLY A 170 -19.63 -28.01 -17.37
CA GLY A 170 -21.07 -27.84 -17.32
C GLY A 170 -21.55 -26.40 -17.52
N VAL A 171 -20.70 -25.49 -17.97
CA VAL A 171 -21.07 -24.10 -18.29
C VAL A 171 -21.87 -24.05 -19.59
N HIS A 172 -22.97 -23.33 -19.58
CA HIS A 172 -23.79 -23.12 -20.78
C HIS A 172 -23.14 -22.10 -21.72
N VAL A 173 -22.30 -22.56 -22.63
CA VAL A 173 -21.64 -21.73 -23.65
C VAL A 173 -22.60 -21.45 -24.82
N THR A 174 -22.73 -20.18 -25.26
CA THR A 174 -23.67 -19.74 -26.30
C THR A 174 -23.05 -18.70 -27.24
N LYS A 175 -23.49 -18.70 -28.50
CA LYS A 175 -23.18 -17.64 -29.48
C LYS A 175 -24.26 -16.54 -29.51
N ARG A 176 -25.37 -16.68 -28.81
CA ARG A 176 -26.51 -15.76 -28.74
C ARG A 176 -26.38 -14.79 -27.56
N ALA A 177 -27.49 -14.23 -27.12
CA ALA A 177 -27.53 -13.38 -25.94
C ALA A 177 -26.97 -14.11 -24.70
N ALA A 178 -26.01 -13.50 -24.03
CA ALA A 178 -25.31 -14.05 -22.90
C ALA A 178 -25.54 -13.20 -21.64
N ASP A 179 -25.46 -13.85 -20.47
CA ASP A 179 -25.53 -13.21 -19.17
C ASP A 179 -24.13 -12.75 -18.72
N LEU A 180 -23.08 -13.44 -19.19
CA LEU A 180 -21.68 -13.09 -18.98
C LEU A 180 -20.91 -13.24 -20.31
N THR A 181 -20.08 -12.26 -20.64
CA THR A 181 -19.09 -12.40 -21.71
C THR A 181 -17.71 -12.68 -21.11
N VAL A 182 -17.04 -13.75 -21.53
CA VAL A 182 -15.64 -14.03 -21.22
C VAL A 182 -14.79 -13.61 -22.42
N THR A 183 -13.97 -12.62 -22.23
CA THR A 183 -13.10 -12.07 -23.27
C THR A 183 -11.69 -12.62 -23.10
N LEU A 184 -11.17 -13.29 -24.14
CA LEU A 184 -9.82 -13.80 -24.17
C LEU A 184 -8.89 -12.79 -24.84
N ALA A 185 -7.76 -12.49 -24.22
CA ALA A 185 -6.70 -11.65 -24.78
C ALA A 185 -5.32 -12.24 -24.50
N ASN A 186 -4.35 -11.98 -25.38
CA ASN A 186 -2.96 -12.38 -25.17
C ASN A 186 -2.20 -11.43 -24.21
N ASP A 187 -2.78 -10.23 -23.95
CA ASP A 187 -2.23 -9.23 -23.04
C ASP A 187 -3.39 -8.44 -22.42
N TYR A 188 -3.36 -8.27 -21.10
CA TYR A 188 -4.32 -7.44 -20.38
C TYR A 188 -4.25 -5.95 -20.73
N LEU A 189 -3.16 -5.51 -21.36
CA LEU A 189 -2.95 -4.15 -21.88
C LEU A 189 -3.24 -4.03 -23.38
N GLU A 190 -3.94 -4.99 -23.98
CA GLU A 190 -4.37 -4.94 -25.39
C GLU A 190 -5.26 -3.70 -25.61
N ARG A 191 -4.88 -2.86 -26.59
CA ARG A 191 -5.54 -1.56 -26.83
C ARG A 191 -7.01 -1.67 -27.21
N ARG A 192 -7.40 -2.72 -27.93
CA ARG A 192 -8.80 -3.00 -28.32
C ARG A 192 -9.73 -3.20 -27.13
N LEU A 193 -9.18 -3.54 -25.95
CA LEU A 193 -9.96 -3.65 -24.70
C LEU A 193 -10.52 -2.31 -24.22
N ALA A 194 -9.92 -1.17 -24.62
CA ALA A 194 -10.44 0.15 -24.26
C ALA A 194 -11.83 0.40 -24.84
N GLU A 195 -12.00 0.18 -26.14
CA GLU A 195 -13.29 0.35 -26.84
C GLU A 195 -14.33 -0.64 -26.32
N LEU A 196 -13.93 -1.91 -26.13
CA LEU A 196 -14.79 -2.92 -25.52
C LEU A 196 -15.25 -2.49 -24.13
N ASN A 197 -14.35 -2.00 -23.28
CA ASN A 197 -14.66 -1.54 -21.93
C ASN A 197 -15.66 -0.37 -21.93
N GLU A 198 -15.47 0.63 -22.78
CA GLU A 198 -16.38 1.77 -22.91
C GLU A 198 -17.78 1.31 -23.31
N GLN A 199 -17.87 0.42 -24.31
CA GLN A 199 -19.13 -0.16 -24.71
C GLN A 199 -19.79 -0.95 -23.57
N ARG A 200 -19.05 -1.82 -22.88
CA ARG A 200 -19.58 -2.64 -21.77
C ARG A 200 -20.06 -1.80 -20.58
N VAL A 201 -19.35 -0.71 -20.28
CA VAL A 201 -19.77 0.25 -19.23
C VAL A 201 -21.05 0.97 -19.66
N SER A 202 -21.13 1.41 -20.92
CA SER A 202 -22.34 2.06 -21.48
C SER A 202 -23.55 1.13 -21.47
N ASP A 203 -23.38 -0.11 -21.93
CA ASP A 203 -24.42 -1.13 -22.01
C ASP A 203 -24.79 -1.75 -20.67
N ARG A 204 -24.04 -1.41 -19.59
CA ARG A 204 -24.13 -2.02 -18.26
C ARG A 204 -24.01 -3.55 -18.30
N ALA A 205 -23.17 -4.06 -19.20
CA ALA A 205 -22.99 -5.48 -19.44
C ALA A 205 -21.73 -6.00 -18.69
N PRO A 206 -21.89 -6.97 -17.79
CA PRO A 206 -20.75 -7.57 -17.09
C PRO A 206 -19.90 -8.43 -18.02
N TRP A 207 -18.59 -8.41 -17.83
CA TRP A 207 -17.67 -9.23 -18.59
C TRP A 207 -16.46 -9.63 -17.75
N LEU A 208 -15.75 -10.67 -18.16
CA LEU A 208 -14.59 -11.23 -17.49
C LEU A 208 -13.44 -11.32 -18.48
N LEU A 209 -12.25 -10.82 -18.08
CA LEU A 209 -11.05 -10.90 -18.89
C LEU A 209 -10.22 -12.11 -18.51
N VAL A 210 -9.69 -12.83 -19.52
CA VAL A 210 -8.83 -14.00 -19.35
C VAL A 210 -7.67 -13.95 -20.32
N GLN A 211 -6.46 -14.21 -19.83
CA GLN A 211 -5.27 -14.51 -20.60
C GLN A 211 -4.92 -15.99 -20.39
N PRO A 212 -5.43 -16.92 -21.23
CA PRO A 212 -5.28 -18.36 -21.00
C PRO A 212 -3.98 -18.94 -21.59
N SER A 213 -2.96 -18.10 -21.78
CA SER A 213 -1.72 -18.48 -22.49
C SER A 213 -0.48 -18.08 -21.70
N GLY A 214 0.64 -18.69 -22.06
CA GLY A 214 1.93 -18.45 -21.42
C GLY A 214 2.14 -19.25 -20.13
N ALA A 215 3.27 -19.01 -19.47
CA ALA A 215 3.59 -19.64 -18.18
C ALA A 215 2.90 -18.99 -16.98
N PHE A 216 2.24 -17.86 -17.19
CA PHE A 216 1.54 -17.08 -16.17
C PHE A 216 0.12 -16.71 -16.63
N PRO A 217 -0.78 -17.70 -16.83
CA PRO A 217 -2.15 -17.38 -17.23
C PRO A 217 -2.83 -16.55 -16.15
N LEU A 218 -3.70 -15.61 -16.60
CA LEU A 218 -4.43 -14.66 -15.77
C LEU A 218 -5.92 -14.83 -15.96
N VAL A 219 -6.70 -14.83 -14.86
CA VAL A 219 -8.16 -14.88 -14.87
C VAL A 219 -8.73 -13.76 -14.01
N GLY A 220 -9.68 -12.99 -14.56
CA GLY A 220 -10.34 -11.91 -13.85
C GLY A 220 -9.69 -10.52 -14.07
N PRO A 221 -10.26 -9.50 -13.45
CA PRO A 221 -11.47 -9.56 -12.64
C PRO A 221 -12.75 -9.69 -13.49
N ILE A 222 -13.87 -9.92 -12.83
CA ILE A 222 -15.18 -9.71 -13.42
C ILE A 222 -15.47 -8.21 -13.37
N PHE A 223 -15.48 -7.57 -14.50
CA PHE A 223 -15.85 -6.16 -14.61
C PHE A 223 -17.37 -6.01 -14.52
N ASN A 224 -17.84 -5.51 -13.38
CA ASN A 224 -19.25 -5.27 -13.14
C ASN A 224 -19.55 -3.75 -13.15
N PRO A 225 -20.27 -3.22 -14.14
CA PRO A 225 -20.58 -1.80 -14.23
C PRO A 225 -21.36 -1.24 -13.04
N ASP A 226 -22.08 -2.10 -12.30
CA ASP A 226 -22.91 -1.68 -11.16
C ASP A 226 -22.15 -1.47 -9.85
N GLY A 227 -20.83 -1.68 -9.80
CA GLY A 227 -20.12 -1.47 -8.54
C GLY A 227 -18.65 -1.85 -8.50
N GLY A 228 -18.15 -2.63 -9.47
CA GLY A 228 -16.77 -3.08 -9.55
C GLY A 228 -15.82 -2.09 -10.23
N PRO A 229 -14.51 -2.41 -10.30
CA PRO A 229 -13.59 -1.74 -11.19
C PRO A 229 -13.99 -1.97 -12.65
N CYS A 230 -13.62 -1.07 -13.56
CA CYS A 230 -13.65 -1.33 -15.00
C CYS A 230 -12.21 -1.62 -15.50
N TRP A 231 -12.09 -2.00 -16.78
CA TRP A 231 -10.76 -2.27 -17.34
C TRP A 231 -9.84 -1.04 -17.32
N THR A 232 -10.35 0.18 -17.49
CA THR A 232 -9.54 1.40 -17.37
C THR A 232 -8.97 1.59 -15.96
N CYS A 233 -9.70 1.17 -14.90
CA CYS A 233 -9.16 1.16 -13.53
C CYS A 233 -7.96 0.19 -13.40
N LEU A 234 -8.07 -0.98 -14.03
CA LEU A 234 -7.00 -1.98 -14.06
C LEU A 234 -5.83 -1.51 -14.91
N PHE A 235 -6.10 -0.99 -16.11
CA PHE A 235 -5.08 -0.52 -17.06
C PHE A 235 -4.14 0.50 -16.42
N ASP A 236 -4.67 1.51 -15.74
CA ASP A 236 -3.88 2.56 -15.07
C ASP A 236 -2.86 1.98 -14.07
N ARG A 237 -3.25 0.93 -13.35
CA ARG A 237 -2.37 0.25 -12.41
C ARG A 237 -1.33 -0.61 -13.11
N MET A 238 -1.80 -1.43 -14.05
CA MET A 238 -0.97 -2.41 -14.73
C MET A 238 0.11 -1.78 -15.61
N ILE A 239 -0.23 -0.70 -16.34
CA ILE A 239 0.74 -0.04 -17.23
C ILE A 239 1.89 0.61 -16.45
N ARG A 240 1.62 1.11 -15.25
CA ARG A 240 2.65 1.66 -14.36
C ARG A 240 3.64 0.58 -13.90
N ASN A 241 3.17 -0.66 -13.72
CA ASN A 241 3.98 -1.81 -13.33
C ASN A 241 4.54 -2.58 -14.55
N ARG A 242 4.47 -1.98 -15.74
CA ARG A 242 5.00 -2.48 -17.02
C ARG A 242 5.82 -1.38 -17.72
N GLU A 243 6.78 -0.83 -16.98
CA GLU A 243 7.56 0.37 -17.33
C GLU A 243 8.25 0.20 -18.67
N ILE A 244 8.85 -0.98 -18.90
CA ILE A 244 9.54 -1.32 -20.16
C ILE A 244 8.56 -1.30 -21.34
N LYS A 245 7.37 -1.90 -21.18
CA LYS A 245 6.32 -1.86 -22.20
C LYS A 245 5.91 -0.42 -22.48
N GLY A 246 5.62 0.36 -21.44
CA GLY A 246 5.26 1.77 -21.56
C GLY A 246 6.32 2.61 -22.26
N PHE A 247 7.60 2.37 -21.96
CA PHE A 247 8.73 3.04 -22.60
C PHE A 247 8.83 2.69 -24.09
N LEU A 248 8.80 1.41 -24.43
CA LEU A 248 8.94 0.93 -25.81
C LEU A 248 7.75 1.36 -26.69
N GLU A 249 6.53 1.38 -26.15
CA GLU A 249 5.34 1.78 -26.90
C GLU A 249 5.24 3.28 -27.14
N ARG A 250 5.86 4.11 -26.29
CA ARG A 250 5.98 5.56 -26.55
C ARG A 250 6.92 5.87 -27.72
N GLY A 251 7.99 5.08 -27.87
CA GLY A 251 8.96 5.20 -28.97
C GLY A 251 8.54 4.53 -30.27
N SER A 252 7.41 3.82 -30.28
CA SER A 252 6.97 3.01 -31.43
C SER A 252 5.47 3.12 -31.67
N ALA A 253 5.07 3.23 -32.93
CA ALA A 253 3.67 3.11 -33.32
C ALA A 253 3.11 1.68 -33.20
N ARG A 254 3.98 0.69 -32.92
CA ARG A 254 3.60 -0.73 -32.82
C ARG A 254 3.43 -1.14 -31.36
N ALA A 255 2.38 -1.93 -31.11
CA ALA A 255 2.20 -2.55 -29.81
C ALA A 255 3.36 -3.51 -29.51
N VAL A 256 3.92 -3.41 -28.31
CA VAL A 256 4.97 -4.32 -27.85
C VAL A 256 4.31 -5.57 -27.26
N ALA A 257 4.57 -6.71 -27.89
CA ALA A 257 4.10 -8.01 -27.43
C ALA A 257 5.26 -8.79 -26.77
N VAL A 258 4.93 -9.43 -25.66
CA VAL A 258 5.82 -10.43 -25.04
C VAL A 258 5.46 -11.78 -25.63
N SER A 259 6.44 -12.49 -26.19
CA SER A 259 6.22 -13.84 -26.69
C SER A 259 5.85 -14.78 -25.53
N PRO A 260 4.76 -15.55 -25.64
CA PRO A 260 4.40 -16.52 -24.61
C PRO A 260 5.47 -17.58 -24.47
N LEU A 261 5.88 -17.85 -23.23
CA LEU A 261 6.91 -18.86 -22.91
C LEU A 261 6.43 -20.30 -23.17
N ALA A 262 5.11 -20.54 -23.15
CA ALA A 262 4.51 -21.85 -23.21
C ALA A 262 3.84 -22.10 -24.56
N ARG A 263 4.13 -23.26 -25.16
CA ARG A 263 3.42 -23.85 -26.30
C ARG A 263 2.85 -25.21 -25.85
N LYS A 264 2.07 -25.87 -26.71
CA LYS A 264 1.58 -27.24 -26.41
C LYS A 264 2.71 -28.13 -25.82
N PRO A 265 2.47 -28.92 -24.73
CA PRO A 265 1.18 -29.11 -23.99
C PRO A 265 0.92 -28.11 -22.86
N LEU A 266 1.85 -27.20 -22.52
CA LEU A 266 1.66 -26.27 -21.41
C LEU A 266 0.48 -25.34 -21.63
N GLY A 267 0.19 -24.99 -22.89
CA GLY A 267 -0.98 -24.18 -23.24
C GLY A 267 -2.31 -24.87 -22.89
N GLU A 268 -2.39 -26.20 -22.99
CA GLU A 268 -3.58 -26.96 -22.61
C GLU A 268 -3.82 -26.88 -21.10
N GLY A 269 -2.75 -27.04 -20.28
CA GLY A 269 -2.84 -26.85 -18.83
C GLY A 269 -3.31 -25.45 -18.43
N ALA A 270 -2.77 -24.40 -19.06
CA ALA A 270 -3.18 -23.02 -18.83
C ALA A 270 -4.65 -22.77 -19.17
N ILE A 271 -5.14 -23.34 -20.28
CA ILE A 271 -6.56 -23.28 -20.70
C ILE A 271 -7.46 -23.94 -19.65
N GLN A 272 -7.12 -25.16 -19.22
CA GLN A 272 -7.92 -25.91 -18.24
C GLN A 272 -7.99 -25.19 -16.88
N PHE A 273 -6.86 -24.67 -16.38
CA PHE A 273 -6.87 -23.86 -15.14
C PHE A 273 -7.74 -22.62 -15.29
N SER A 274 -7.62 -21.91 -16.40
CA SER A 274 -8.40 -20.70 -16.65
C SER A 274 -9.89 -20.98 -16.75
N ALA A 275 -10.28 -22.05 -17.46
CA ALA A 275 -11.67 -22.48 -17.59
C ALA A 275 -12.26 -22.91 -16.23
N LEU A 276 -11.48 -23.63 -15.41
CA LEU A 276 -11.88 -24.04 -14.06
C LEU A 276 -12.16 -22.83 -13.16
N GLU A 277 -11.29 -21.80 -13.16
CA GLU A 277 -11.52 -20.58 -12.36
C GLU A 277 -12.80 -19.84 -12.78
N VAL A 278 -13.09 -19.78 -14.08
CA VAL A 278 -14.34 -19.21 -14.59
C VAL A 278 -15.56 -20.06 -14.16
N ALA A 279 -15.46 -21.38 -14.30
CA ALA A 279 -16.54 -22.29 -13.88
C ALA A 279 -16.80 -22.19 -12.36
N LYS A 280 -15.75 -22.09 -11.54
CA LYS A 280 -15.87 -21.85 -10.08
C LYS A 280 -16.62 -20.54 -9.79
N ALA A 281 -16.29 -19.47 -10.51
CA ALA A 281 -16.98 -18.19 -10.32
C ALA A 281 -18.49 -18.31 -10.60
N ILE A 282 -18.85 -18.96 -11.67
CA ILE A 282 -20.27 -19.18 -12.06
C ILE A 282 -20.95 -20.12 -11.05
N ALA A 283 -20.35 -21.28 -10.75
CA ALA A 283 -20.90 -22.27 -9.83
C ALA A 283 -21.21 -21.68 -8.45
N THR A 284 -20.37 -20.76 -7.97
CA THR A 284 -20.54 -20.06 -6.68
C THR A 284 -21.53 -18.89 -6.75
N GLY A 285 -22.13 -18.61 -7.91
CA GLY A 285 -22.98 -17.45 -8.11
C GLY A 285 -22.20 -16.14 -7.97
N PHE A 286 -20.99 -16.12 -8.49
CA PHE A 286 -20.07 -14.98 -8.47
C PHE A 286 -19.61 -14.54 -7.07
N ARG A 287 -19.70 -15.42 -6.08
CA ARG A 287 -19.17 -15.20 -4.73
C ARG A 287 -17.71 -15.66 -4.64
N THR A 288 -16.87 -15.07 -5.48
CA THR A 288 -15.45 -15.38 -5.57
C THR A 288 -14.62 -14.10 -5.51
N ASP A 289 -13.32 -14.28 -5.34
CA ASP A 289 -12.36 -13.15 -5.38
C ASP A 289 -12.32 -12.47 -6.77
N LEU A 290 -12.74 -13.16 -7.84
CA LEU A 290 -12.76 -12.59 -9.19
C LEU A 290 -13.62 -11.33 -9.35
N SER A 291 -14.45 -10.97 -8.37
CA SER A 291 -15.21 -9.71 -8.39
C SER A 291 -14.30 -8.47 -8.35
N ASN A 292 -13.10 -8.61 -7.77
CA ASN A 292 -12.13 -7.52 -7.63
C ASN A 292 -10.66 -8.00 -7.54
N HIS A 293 -10.37 -9.23 -8.01
CA HIS A 293 -9.00 -9.73 -8.12
C HIS A 293 -8.77 -10.37 -9.49
N ILE A 294 -7.51 -10.30 -9.91
CA ILE A 294 -6.96 -11.20 -10.92
C ILE A 294 -6.35 -12.40 -10.17
N ILE A 295 -6.62 -13.61 -10.67
CA ILE A 295 -5.92 -14.82 -10.25
C ILE A 295 -4.84 -15.09 -11.29
N SER A 296 -3.58 -15.16 -10.87
CA SER A 296 -2.46 -15.62 -11.68
C SER A 296 -2.03 -17.01 -11.25
N HIS A 297 -1.79 -17.87 -12.23
CA HIS A 297 -1.14 -19.15 -12.01
C HIS A 297 0.30 -19.07 -12.48
N ASP A 298 1.24 -19.31 -11.59
CA ASP A 298 2.65 -19.48 -11.94
C ASP A 298 2.91 -20.95 -12.21
N LEU A 299 2.96 -21.31 -13.49
CA LEU A 299 3.20 -22.71 -13.92
C LEU A 299 4.66 -23.12 -13.76
N LEU A 300 5.58 -22.18 -13.53
CA LEU A 300 6.99 -22.47 -13.28
C LEU A 300 7.23 -22.74 -11.78
N GLY A 301 6.68 -21.89 -10.92
CA GLY A 301 6.80 -21.99 -9.47
C GLY A 301 5.65 -22.76 -8.79
N SER A 302 4.66 -23.23 -9.56
CA SER A 302 3.47 -23.98 -9.03
C SER A 302 2.71 -23.21 -7.95
N THR A 303 2.58 -21.88 -8.10
CA THR A 303 1.90 -21.01 -7.15
C THR A 303 0.69 -20.31 -7.76
N VAL A 304 -0.27 -19.97 -6.92
CA VAL A 304 -1.46 -19.19 -7.29
C VAL A 304 -1.49 -17.92 -6.48
N VAL A 305 -1.53 -16.77 -7.15
CA VAL A 305 -1.52 -15.45 -6.51
C VAL A 305 -2.79 -14.68 -6.87
N LYS A 306 -3.35 -13.97 -5.89
CA LYS A 306 -4.50 -13.08 -6.06
C LYS A 306 -4.03 -11.64 -6.05
N HIS A 307 -4.34 -10.90 -7.11
CA HIS A 307 -3.97 -9.49 -7.29
C HIS A 307 -5.20 -8.62 -7.18
N TYR A 308 -5.27 -7.79 -6.14
CA TYR A 308 -6.40 -6.90 -5.91
C TYR A 308 -6.48 -5.81 -6.98
N VAL A 309 -7.66 -5.59 -7.54
CA VAL A 309 -7.95 -4.53 -8.51
C VAL A 309 -8.84 -3.48 -7.83
N ALA A 310 -8.28 -2.32 -7.54
CA ALA A 310 -9.02 -1.22 -6.94
C ALA A 310 -9.95 -0.56 -7.97
N LYS A 311 -11.20 -0.28 -7.57
CA LYS A 311 -12.03 0.68 -8.29
C LYS A 311 -11.48 2.08 -8.04
N ARG A 312 -11.28 2.85 -9.12
CA ARG A 312 -10.83 4.23 -9.03
C ARG A 312 -12.04 5.16 -9.13
N PRO A 313 -12.42 5.85 -8.03
CA PRO A 313 -13.55 6.81 -8.07
C PRO A 313 -13.35 7.94 -9.09
N GLN A 314 -12.08 8.29 -9.37
CA GLN A 314 -11.67 9.27 -10.39
C GLN A 314 -11.47 8.67 -11.80
N CYS A 315 -11.82 7.42 -12.04
CA CYS A 315 -11.62 6.76 -13.34
C CYS A 315 -12.30 7.53 -14.47
N PRO A 316 -11.64 7.76 -15.63
CA PRO A 316 -12.24 8.48 -16.75
C PRO A 316 -13.44 7.76 -17.38
N THR A 317 -13.49 6.42 -17.29
CA THR A 317 -14.57 5.62 -17.91
C THR A 317 -15.72 5.35 -16.93
N CYS A 318 -15.42 4.88 -15.70
CA CYS A 318 -16.49 4.45 -14.77
C CYS A 318 -16.58 5.31 -13.50
N GLY A 319 -15.74 6.33 -13.34
CA GLY A 319 -15.69 7.18 -12.17
C GLY A 319 -16.58 8.43 -12.24
N SER A 320 -16.54 9.21 -11.16
CA SER A 320 -17.30 10.46 -11.05
C SER A 320 -16.66 11.58 -11.87
N LYS A 321 -17.44 12.26 -12.70
CA LYS A 321 -17.01 13.46 -13.41
C LYS A 321 -16.62 14.59 -12.45
N MET A 322 -17.31 14.69 -11.31
CA MET A 322 -17.03 15.69 -10.29
C MET A 322 -15.63 15.54 -9.71
N LEU A 323 -15.20 14.31 -9.41
CA LEU A 323 -13.85 14.08 -8.87
C LEU A 323 -12.72 14.35 -9.86
N ARG A 324 -13.03 14.42 -11.15
CA ARG A 324 -12.07 14.73 -12.23
C ARG A 324 -12.05 16.19 -12.65
N ASP A 325 -13.00 17.00 -12.18
CA ASP A 325 -12.98 18.44 -12.48
C ASP A 325 -11.91 19.12 -11.64
N PRO A 326 -10.82 19.63 -12.23
CA PRO A 326 -9.80 20.33 -11.49
C PRO A 326 -10.27 21.65 -10.86
N ARG A 327 -11.43 22.18 -11.31
CA ARG A 327 -12.01 23.43 -10.79
C ARG A 327 -13.06 23.21 -9.72
N ARG A 328 -13.25 21.95 -9.26
CA ARG A 328 -14.14 21.68 -8.13
C ARG A 328 -13.72 22.46 -6.90
N ALA A 329 -14.66 22.83 -6.06
CA ALA A 329 -14.36 23.55 -4.82
C ALA A 329 -13.46 22.70 -3.90
N PRO A 330 -12.38 23.27 -3.35
CA PRO A 330 -11.57 22.58 -2.36
C PRO A 330 -12.34 22.43 -1.04
N THR A 331 -12.04 21.38 -0.29
CA THR A 331 -12.65 21.09 1.00
C THR A 331 -11.70 21.52 2.13
N PRO A 332 -12.15 22.30 3.12
CA PRO A 332 -11.36 22.59 4.31
C PRO A 332 -10.96 21.31 5.06
N ILE A 333 -9.79 21.34 5.67
CA ILE A 333 -9.32 20.23 6.52
C ILE A 333 -9.83 20.49 7.94
N GLU A 334 -10.69 19.60 8.42
CA GLU A 334 -11.22 19.61 9.78
C GLU A 334 -10.56 18.50 10.59
N LEU A 335 -9.94 18.87 11.73
CA LEU A 335 -9.38 17.87 12.64
C LEU A 335 -10.53 17.09 13.30
N GLY A 336 -10.45 15.79 13.25
CA GLY A 336 -11.43 14.88 13.85
C GLY A 336 -11.53 15.01 15.37
N PRO A 337 -12.40 14.24 16.01
CA PRO A 337 -12.66 14.34 17.46
C PRO A 337 -11.48 13.90 18.35
N GLY A 338 -10.41 13.40 17.76
CA GLY A 338 -9.25 12.88 18.46
C GLY A 338 -9.35 11.38 18.78
N ALA A 339 -8.57 10.56 18.07
CA ALA A 339 -8.49 9.13 18.35
C ALA A 339 -7.46 8.86 19.47
N LYS A 340 -7.77 7.88 20.33
CA LYS A 340 -6.86 7.44 21.39
C LYS A 340 -5.58 6.87 20.78
N LEU A 341 -4.46 7.23 21.38
CA LEU A 341 -3.12 6.83 20.92
C LEU A 341 -2.59 5.64 21.72
N MET A 342 -1.84 4.80 21.02
CA MET A 342 -0.96 3.79 21.61
C MET A 342 0.48 4.14 21.28
N MET A 343 1.38 3.95 22.21
CA MET A 343 2.80 4.16 21.99
C MET A 343 3.39 3.01 21.13
N THR A 344 4.15 3.38 20.13
CA THR A 344 4.99 2.48 19.34
C THR A 344 6.41 3.04 19.32
N SER A 345 7.40 2.27 18.90
CA SER A 345 8.77 2.76 18.78
C SER A 345 8.97 3.85 17.71
N GLY A 346 8.03 3.99 16.76
CA GLY A 346 8.05 5.05 15.72
C GLY A 346 7.17 6.26 16.04
N GLY A 347 6.58 6.31 17.23
CA GLY A 347 5.68 7.36 17.66
C GLY A 347 4.34 6.84 18.18
N TYR A 348 3.45 7.78 18.46
CA TYR A 348 2.11 7.46 18.87
C TYR A 348 1.21 7.21 17.66
N ARG A 349 0.43 6.12 17.67
CA ARG A 349 -0.44 5.69 16.57
C ARG A 349 -1.81 5.24 17.07
N THR A 350 -2.81 5.32 16.21
CA THR A 350 -4.19 4.88 16.52
C THR A 350 -4.37 3.37 16.43
N VAL A 351 -3.54 2.70 15.63
CA VAL A 351 -3.57 1.25 15.44
C VAL A 351 -2.15 0.67 15.38
N SER A 352 -2.02 -0.62 15.64
CA SER A 352 -0.72 -1.30 15.59
C SER A 352 -0.17 -1.41 14.15
N SER A 353 1.16 -1.49 14.02
CA SER A 353 1.84 -1.71 12.74
C SER A 353 1.30 -2.93 12.00
N ARG A 354 1.08 -4.04 12.70
CA ARG A 354 0.47 -5.26 12.16
C ARG A 354 -0.92 -5.00 11.58
N SER A 355 -1.75 -4.20 12.25
CA SER A 355 -3.10 -3.84 11.77
C SER A 355 -3.04 -2.95 10.54
N THR A 356 -2.10 -2.01 10.50
CA THR A 356 -1.84 -1.16 9.33
C THR A 356 -1.45 -2.01 8.12
N VAL A 357 -0.46 -2.90 8.27
CA VAL A 357 -0.04 -3.81 7.20
C VAL A 357 -1.20 -4.70 6.73
N ALA A 358 -1.94 -5.32 7.66
CA ALA A 358 -3.07 -6.20 7.31
C ALA A 358 -4.16 -5.46 6.51
N ARG A 359 -4.41 -4.18 6.81
CA ARG A 359 -5.40 -3.36 6.12
C ARG A 359 -4.97 -2.99 4.70
N PHE A 360 -3.70 -2.63 4.51
CA PHE A 360 -3.22 -2.03 3.26
C PHE A 360 -2.38 -2.98 2.39
N ARG A 361 -2.03 -4.18 2.88
CA ARG A 361 -1.29 -5.19 2.11
C ARG A 361 -1.96 -5.59 0.79
N LYS A 362 -3.27 -5.39 0.66
CA LYS A 362 -4.01 -5.60 -0.60
C LYS A 362 -3.46 -4.75 -1.77
N HIS A 363 -2.76 -3.66 -1.48
CA HIS A 363 -2.12 -2.77 -2.46
C HIS A 363 -0.70 -3.20 -2.86
N VAL A 364 -0.22 -4.34 -2.33
CA VAL A 364 1.07 -4.93 -2.70
C VAL A 364 0.84 -6.00 -3.77
N SER A 365 1.25 -5.73 -4.98
CA SER A 365 1.14 -6.66 -6.10
C SER A 365 2.03 -6.23 -7.26
N PRO A 366 2.82 -7.14 -7.86
CA PRO A 366 3.63 -6.81 -9.03
C PRO A 366 2.81 -6.50 -10.29
N LEU A 367 1.51 -6.86 -10.32
CA LEU A 367 0.63 -6.60 -11.45
C LEU A 367 -0.21 -5.34 -11.27
N THR A 368 -0.86 -5.19 -10.11
CA THR A 368 -1.94 -4.21 -9.89
C THR A 368 -1.70 -3.29 -8.71
N GLY A 369 -0.63 -3.52 -7.95
CA GLY A 369 -0.33 -2.77 -6.73
C GLY A 369 0.21 -1.38 -7.00
N VAL A 370 0.01 -0.47 -6.06
CA VAL A 370 0.79 0.77 -5.96
C VAL A 370 2.17 0.49 -5.37
N VAL A 371 2.30 -0.64 -4.68
CA VAL A 371 3.54 -1.24 -4.20
C VAL A 371 3.73 -2.55 -4.96
N THR A 372 4.87 -2.74 -5.60
CA THR A 372 5.13 -3.93 -6.43
C THR A 372 5.61 -5.12 -5.62
N ARG A 373 6.39 -4.86 -4.56
CA ARG A 373 6.92 -5.86 -3.61
C ARG A 373 7.15 -5.22 -2.25
N LEU A 374 7.11 -6.03 -1.21
CA LEU A 374 7.36 -5.62 0.17
C LEU A 374 8.16 -6.75 0.85
N GLU A 375 9.45 -6.50 1.06
CA GLU A 375 10.43 -7.52 1.44
C GLU A 375 11.33 -7.00 2.56
N ARG A 376 11.73 -7.90 3.46
CA ARG A 376 12.75 -7.58 4.44
C ARG A 376 14.11 -7.47 3.75
N ILE A 377 14.91 -6.52 4.18
CA ILE A 377 16.29 -6.39 3.71
C ILE A 377 17.14 -7.44 4.43
N GLU A 378 17.71 -8.37 3.67
CA GLU A 378 18.55 -9.43 4.21
C GLU A 378 20.03 -9.02 4.10
N VAL A 379 20.53 -8.40 5.17
CA VAL A 379 21.95 -8.00 5.33
C VAL A 379 22.44 -8.40 6.71
N ASP A 380 23.74 -8.68 6.83
CA ASP A 380 24.40 -8.98 8.11
C ASP A 380 24.69 -7.68 8.86
N LEU A 381 23.67 -7.17 9.51
CA LEU A 381 23.71 -5.96 10.33
C LEU A 381 23.00 -6.21 11.66
N PRO A 382 23.60 -5.79 12.79
CA PRO A 382 22.96 -5.87 14.09
C PRO A 382 21.58 -5.23 14.11
N MET A 383 20.61 -5.93 14.72
CA MET A 383 19.23 -5.44 14.90
C MET A 383 18.55 -4.98 13.61
N ASN A 384 18.88 -5.62 12.46
CA ASN A 384 18.27 -5.31 11.19
C ASN A 384 16.78 -5.66 11.20
N THR A 385 15.95 -4.64 11.12
CA THR A 385 14.47 -4.70 11.03
C THR A 385 13.94 -3.95 9.82
N ASN A 386 14.81 -3.64 8.87
CA ASN A 386 14.52 -2.80 7.74
C ASN A 386 13.82 -3.57 6.62
N PHE A 387 12.91 -2.88 5.92
CA PHE A 387 12.15 -3.41 4.79
C PHE A 387 12.32 -2.52 3.57
N PHE A 388 12.19 -3.12 2.41
CA PHE A 388 12.12 -2.46 1.12
C PHE A 388 10.72 -2.64 0.52
N ALA A 389 10.11 -1.54 0.08
CA ALA A 389 8.87 -1.51 -0.68
C ALA A 389 9.16 -1.01 -2.09
N GLY A 390 9.16 -1.92 -3.06
CA GLY A 390 9.34 -1.57 -4.46
C GLY A 390 8.10 -0.84 -4.98
N HIS A 391 8.31 0.26 -5.69
CA HIS A 391 7.24 1.00 -6.37
C HIS A 391 7.78 1.72 -7.59
N ASN A 392 6.90 2.02 -8.51
CA ASN A 392 7.26 2.82 -9.67
C ASN A 392 7.00 4.30 -9.37
N PHE A 393 7.92 4.92 -8.65
CA PHE A 393 7.95 6.35 -8.40
C PHE A 393 8.82 7.01 -9.47
N SER A 394 8.27 7.13 -10.67
CA SER A 394 8.93 7.86 -11.76
C SER A 394 7.86 8.50 -12.66
N GLY A 395 8.22 9.63 -13.25
CA GLY A 395 7.52 10.11 -14.42
C GLY A 395 7.75 9.14 -15.60
N PRO A 396 7.10 9.35 -16.74
CA PRO A 396 7.37 8.57 -17.94
C PRO A 396 8.86 8.68 -18.30
N ALA A 397 9.59 7.56 -18.22
CA ALA A 397 11.01 7.54 -18.58
C ALA A 397 11.20 7.98 -20.04
N LEU A 398 12.01 9.01 -20.28
CA LEU A 398 12.31 9.52 -21.61
C LEU A 398 13.62 8.95 -22.17
N THR A 399 14.48 8.42 -21.28
CA THR A 399 15.78 7.82 -21.62
C THR A 399 15.89 6.41 -21.02
N VAL A 400 16.81 5.62 -21.54
CA VAL A 400 17.09 4.28 -20.99
C VAL A 400 17.65 4.37 -19.57
N ASP A 401 18.44 5.38 -19.26
CA ASP A 401 19.01 5.55 -17.92
C ASP A 401 17.94 5.94 -16.91
N ALA A 402 17.00 6.82 -17.27
CA ALA A 402 15.83 7.12 -16.45
C ALA A 402 14.95 5.86 -16.23
N LEU A 403 14.81 5.03 -17.26
CA LEU A 403 14.10 3.74 -17.12
C LEU A 403 14.82 2.81 -16.14
N ARG A 404 16.13 2.65 -16.26
CA ARG A 404 16.93 1.80 -15.34
C ARG A 404 16.82 2.28 -13.89
N SER A 405 16.95 3.57 -13.64
CA SER A 405 16.76 4.15 -12.30
C SER A 405 15.36 3.87 -11.75
N GLY A 406 14.32 4.03 -12.58
CA GLY A 406 12.93 3.75 -12.17
C GLY A 406 12.68 2.29 -11.80
N LEU A 407 13.34 1.31 -12.47
CA LEU A 407 13.18 -0.12 -12.19
C LEU A 407 13.71 -0.56 -10.82
N THR A 408 14.64 0.19 -10.25
CA THR A 408 15.22 -0.07 -8.92
C THR A 408 14.61 0.80 -7.81
N GLY A 409 13.65 1.66 -8.18
CA GLY A 409 13.00 2.58 -7.26
C GLY A 409 12.23 1.88 -6.15
N GLY A 410 12.25 2.48 -4.97
CA GLY A 410 11.51 1.98 -3.82
C GLY A 410 11.66 2.87 -2.59
N SER A 411 10.87 2.57 -1.59
CA SER A 411 10.92 3.17 -0.27
C SER A 411 11.50 2.20 0.74
N PHE A 412 12.13 2.73 1.76
CA PHE A 412 12.74 1.95 2.82
C PHE A 412 12.02 2.19 4.13
N GLY A 413 11.66 1.12 4.83
CA GLY A 413 11.01 1.19 6.12
C GLY A 413 11.95 0.86 7.25
N LYS A 414 11.88 1.66 8.31
CA LYS A 414 12.67 1.54 9.53
C LYS A 414 11.79 1.33 10.75
N GLY A 415 12.35 0.70 11.77
CA GLY A 415 11.68 0.53 13.06
C GLY A 415 12.53 -0.28 14.03
N SER A 416 12.17 -0.29 15.32
CA SER A 416 12.83 -1.16 16.31
C SER A 416 12.27 -2.60 16.26
N THR A 417 11.24 -2.87 15.47
CA THR A 417 10.68 -4.21 15.23
C THR A 417 10.41 -4.42 13.74
N ALA A 418 10.42 -5.68 13.31
CA ALA A 418 10.15 -6.03 11.91
C ALA A 418 8.75 -5.57 11.44
N GLU A 419 7.71 -5.71 12.30
CA GLU A 419 6.37 -5.23 11.96
C GLU A 419 6.31 -3.71 11.75
N GLN A 420 7.14 -2.95 12.47
CA GLN A 420 7.22 -1.51 12.27
C GLN A 420 7.97 -1.16 11.00
N GLY A 421 9.09 -1.84 10.70
CA GLY A 421 9.82 -1.67 9.45
C GLY A 421 8.93 -1.97 8.24
N GLU A 422 8.17 -3.08 8.28
CA GLU A 422 7.21 -3.45 7.23
C GLU A 422 6.14 -2.37 7.03
N ALA A 423 5.53 -1.89 8.12
CA ALA A 423 4.52 -0.83 8.05
C ALA A 423 5.09 0.49 7.53
N SER A 424 6.30 0.87 7.97
CA SER A 424 6.99 2.08 7.51
C SER A 424 7.24 2.04 6.01
N ALA A 425 7.83 0.95 5.48
CA ALA A 425 8.09 0.80 4.04
C ALA A 425 6.81 0.86 3.20
N LEU A 426 5.76 0.15 3.64
CA LEU A 426 4.47 0.12 2.94
C LEU A 426 3.83 1.51 2.89
N MET A 427 3.80 2.22 4.02
CA MET A 427 3.14 3.52 4.12
C MET A 427 3.90 4.60 3.36
N GLU A 428 5.24 4.58 3.38
CA GLU A 428 6.06 5.49 2.59
C GLU A 428 5.88 5.28 1.08
N ALA A 429 5.84 4.03 0.61
CA ALA A 429 5.58 3.74 -0.79
C ALA A 429 4.18 4.25 -1.25
N ILE A 430 3.16 4.13 -0.39
CA ILE A 430 1.82 4.67 -0.66
C ILE A 430 1.83 6.21 -0.63
N GLU A 431 2.59 6.82 0.26
CA GLU A 431 2.80 8.27 0.33
C GLU A 431 3.38 8.80 -0.99
N ARG A 432 4.48 8.19 -1.46
CA ARG A 432 5.11 8.55 -2.75
C ARG A 432 4.13 8.46 -3.91
N TYR A 433 3.36 7.36 -4.00
CA TYR A 433 2.33 7.20 -5.02
C TYR A 433 1.26 8.30 -4.93
N SER A 434 0.83 8.65 -3.72
CA SER A 434 -0.26 9.60 -3.51
C SER A 434 0.12 11.03 -3.92
N GLY A 435 1.40 11.38 -3.80
CA GLY A 435 1.94 12.67 -4.22
C GLY A 435 2.16 12.83 -5.73
N ILE A 436 2.05 11.75 -6.54
CA ILE A 436 2.21 11.83 -8.00
C ILE A 436 1.01 12.55 -8.62
N PHE A 437 1.26 13.50 -9.52
CA PHE A 437 0.22 14.16 -10.29
C PHE A 437 -0.50 13.18 -11.22
N GLN A 438 -1.84 13.13 -11.14
CA GLN A 438 -2.69 12.21 -11.92
C GLN A 438 -3.68 12.94 -12.84
N GLY A 439 -3.77 14.28 -12.76
CA GLY A 439 -4.62 15.11 -13.60
C GLY A 439 -5.98 15.47 -12.99
N ASP A 440 -6.35 14.84 -11.87
CA ASP A 440 -7.61 15.05 -11.15
C ASP A 440 -7.48 16.01 -9.94
N GLU A 441 -6.29 16.53 -9.68
CA GLU A 441 -6.01 17.44 -8.58
C GLU A 441 -6.67 18.80 -8.79
N ILE A 442 -7.13 19.40 -7.68
CA ILE A 442 -7.76 20.74 -7.70
C ILE A 442 -6.71 21.78 -8.03
N ARG A 443 -7.01 22.60 -9.05
CA ARG A 443 -6.12 23.67 -9.48
C ARG A 443 -6.83 24.72 -10.33
N MET A 444 -6.24 25.91 -10.39
CA MET A 444 -6.72 27.00 -11.22
C MET A 444 -5.57 27.71 -11.92
N THR A 445 -5.78 28.24 -13.11
CA THR A 445 -4.77 29.01 -13.86
C THR A 445 -4.95 30.50 -13.58
N ARG A 446 -3.97 31.12 -12.91
CA ARG A 446 -3.93 32.56 -12.60
C ARG A 446 -2.51 33.12 -12.70
N ARG A 447 -2.38 34.44 -12.71
CA ARG A 447 -1.12 35.16 -12.40
C ARG A 447 -1.03 35.31 -10.89
N PHE A 448 0.17 35.44 -10.34
CA PHE A 448 0.34 35.76 -8.92
C PHE A 448 -0.33 37.10 -8.56
N THR A 449 -0.21 38.09 -9.49
CA THR A 449 -0.82 39.40 -9.33
C THR A 449 -2.36 39.41 -9.37
N ASP A 450 -3.00 38.34 -9.76
CA ASP A 450 -4.48 38.21 -9.79
C ASP A 450 -5.07 37.75 -8.43
N PHE A 451 -4.22 37.41 -7.47
CA PHE A 451 -4.64 37.01 -6.11
C PHE A 451 -4.69 38.20 -5.17
N GLU A 452 -5.59 38.15 -4.20
CA GLU A 452 -5.60 39.14 -3.11
C GLU A 452 -4.30 39.01 -2.28
N PRO A 453 -3.85 40.11 -1.65
CA PRO A 453 -2.65 40.09 -0.82
C PRO A 453 -2.70 38.97 0.24
N GLY A 454 -1.72 38.09 0.23
CA GLY A 454 -1.65 36.93 1.12
C GLY A 454 -2.57 35.77 0.78
N GLU A 455 -3.29 35.77 -0.35
CA GLU A 455 -4.05 34.61 -0.83
C GLU A 455 -3.11 33.56 -1.46
N ALA A 456 -2.17 33.99 -2.29
CA ALA A 456 -1.12 33.12 -2.83
C ALA A 456 0.19 33.31 -2.05
N ILE A 457 1.00 32.27 -2.02
CA ILE A 457 2.33 32.25 -1.40
C ILE A 457 3.37 32.40 -2.50
N HIS A 458 4.32 33.31 -2.30
CA HIS A 458 5.42 33.45 -3.23
C HIS A 458 6.27 32.16 -3.24
N PRO A 459 6.60 31.60 -4.41
CA PRO A 459 7.32 30.31 -4.47
C PRO A 459 8.60 30.27 -3.63
N ASN A 460 9.34 31.39 -3.59
CA ASN A 460 10.59 31.43 -2.83
C ASN A 460 10.41 31.49 -1.30
N ASP A 461 9.19 31.76 -0.78
CA ASP A 461 8.92 31.61 0.67
C ASP A 461 8.97 30.14 1.13
N VAL A 462 8.86 29.22 0.17
CA VAL A 462 8.97 27.76 0.38
C VAL A 462 10.30 27.23 -0.17
N LEU A 463 10.75 27.70 -1.32
CA LEU A 463 11.99 27.24 -1.96
C LEU A 463 13.24 27.74 -1.24
N LEU A 464 13.24 28.99 -0.76
CA LEU A 464 14.27 29.59 0.07
C LEU A 464 15.66 29.71 -0.59
N PHE A 465 15.74 29.92 -1.89
CA PHE A 465 17.00 30.28 -2.57
C PHE A 465 17.41 31.72 -2.28
N SER A 466 18.71 31.95 -2.12
CA SER A 466 19.26 33.30 -1.98
C SER A 466 19.39 34.02 -3.32
N ASP A 467 19.56 35.35 -3.27
CA ASP A 467 19.84 36.14 -4.47
C ASP A 467 21.14 35.70 -5.14
N ALA A 468 22.17 35.30 -4.36
CA ALA A 468 23.43 34.81 -4.89
C ALA A 468 23.24 33.49 -5.67
N GLN A 469 22.40 32.59 -5.19
CA GLN A 469 22.08 31.35 -5.90
C GLN A 469 21.30 31.61 -7.20
N TYR A 470 20.40 32.60 -7.21
CA TYR A 470 19.71 32.99 -8.45
C TYR A 470 20.64 33.68 -9.47
N GLN A 471 21.70 34.36 -9.00
CA GLN A 471 22.66 35.02 -9.88
C GLN A 471 23.68 34.07 -10.50
N ALA A 472 24.00 32.97 -9.83
CA ALA A 472 24.99 31.99 -10.29
C ALA A 472 24.49 30.53 -10.08
N PRO A 473 23.39 30.14 -10.75
CA PRO A 473 22.79 28.82 -10.56
C PRO A 473 23.72 27.67 -10.99
N GLU A 474 24.67 27.93 -11.87
CA GLU A 474 25.68 26.98 -12.33
C GLU A 474 26.69 26.59 -11.26
N ASN A 475 26.78 27.34 -10.17
CA ASN A 475 27.65 27.03 -9.03
C ASN A 475 27.02 26.02 -8.06
N GLU A 476 25.72 25.68 -8.25
CA GLU A 476 25.06 24.69 -7.42
C GLU A 476 25.41 23.26 -7.87
N PRO A 477 25.63 22.32 -6.93
CA PRO A 477 25.91 20.92 -7.25
C PRO A 477 24.78 20.28 -8.06
N LEU A 478 25.13 19.37 -8.97
CA LEU A 478 24.17 18.67 -9.86
C LEU A 478 23.16 17.80 -9.12
N ASP A 479 23.49 17.34 -7.92
CA ASP A 479 22.66 16.50 -7.04
C ASP A 479 21.72 17.33 -6.16
N SER A 480 21.84 18.65 -6.13
CA SER A 480 20.85 19.51 -5.52
C SER A 480 19.67 19.72 -6.48
N HIS A 481 18.50 20.01 -5.93
CA HIS A 481 17.40 20.49 -6.79
C HIS A 481 17.85 21.77 -7.52
N PRO A 482 17.70 21.84 -8.85
CA PRO A 482 18.20 22.96 -9.62
C PRO A 482 17.56 24.28 -9.16
N VAL A 483 18.33 25.35 -9.19
CA VAL A 483 17.81 26.68 -8.93
C VAL A 483 16.84 27.04 -10.05
N PRO A 484 15.56 27.35 -9.73
CA PRO A 484 14.60 27.73 -10.77
C PRO A 484 14.94 29.11 -11.37
N PRO A 485 14.43 29.41 -12.55
CA PRO A 485 14.41 30.78 -13.02
C PRO A 485 13.75 31.71 -11.99
N PRO A 486 14.16 32.98 -11.92
CA PRO A 486 13.49 33.97 -11.08
C PRO A 486 11.98 34.00 -11.34
N PHE A 487 11.19 34.08 -10.27
CA PHE A 487 9.75 34.03 -10.37
C PHE A 487 9.19 35.28 -11.08
N ASP A 488 8.41 35.07 -12.13
CA ASP A 488 7.67 36.16 -12.82
C ASP A 488 6.22 36.19 -12.28
N PRO A 489 5.86 37.18 -11.46
CA PRO A 489 4.52 37.32 -10.90
C PRO A 489 3.43 37.61 -11.94
N SER A 490 3.81 37.99 -13.16
CA SER A 490 2.88 38.23 -14.28
C SER A 490 2.64 37.01 -15.15
N ALA A 491 3.43 35.93 -14.98
CA ALA A 491 3.26 34.68 -15.73
C ALA A 491 2.00 33.93 -15.27
N ARG A 492 1.27 33.40 -16.26
CA ARG A 492 0.12 32.50 -15.96
C ARG A 492 0.64 31.11 -15.65
N MET A 493 0.27 30.57 -14.49
CA MET A 493 0.58 29.21 -14.08
C MET A 493 -0.59 28.55 -13.35
N GLU A 494 -0.53 27.26 -13.14
CA GLU A 494 -1.54 26.54 -12.33
C GLU A 494 -1.18 26.60 -10.85
N TRP A 495 -2.19 26.85 -10.03
CA TRP A 495 -2.11 27.00 -8.58
C TRP A 495 -3.01 26.00 -7.90
N SER A 496 -2.53 25.30 -6.90
CA SER A 496 -3.28 24.36 -6.08
C SER A 496 -3.55 24.92 -4.69
N PRO A 497 -4.77 24.69 -4.14
CA PRO A 497 -5.14 25.17 -2.82
C PRO A 497 -4.55 24.24 -1.72
N ALA A 498 -3.98 24.84 -0.68
CA ALA A 498 -3.67 24.20 0.60
C ALA A 498 -4.43 24.91 1.71
N TRP A 499 -4.92 24.17 2.71
CA TRP A 499 -5.67 24.72 3.82
C TRP A 499 -4.75 25.18 4.94
N SER A 500 -4.83 26.45 5.34
CA SER A 500 -4.14 26.95 6.52
C SER A 500 -4.92 26.54 7.79
N LEU A 501 -4.35 25.64 8.59
CA LEU A 501 -4.90 25.30 9.90
C LEU A 501 -4.79 26.45 10.90
N ARG A 502 -3.83 27.35 10.70
CA ARG A 502 -3.66 28.54 11.54
C ARG A 502 -4.67 29.64 11.19
N GLU A 503 -4.83 29.95 9.88
CA GLU A 503 -5.64 31.10 9.43
C GLU A 503 -7.07 30.69 9.02
N GLN A 504 -7.37 29.39 9.00
CA GLN A 504 -8.68 28.81 8.62
C GLN A 504 -9.16 29.33 7.25
N ARG A 505 -8.24 29.35 6.27
CA ARG A 505 -8.52 29.73 4.88
C ARG A 505 -7.61 28.98 3.90
N PHE A 506 -8.00 28.97 2.64
CA PHE A 506 -7.14 28.43 1.59
C PHE A 506 -6.03 29.42 1.23
N ARG A 507 -4.84 28.88 1.01
CA ARG A 507 -3.66 29.54 0.43
C ARG A 507 -3.26 28.79 -0.82
N TYR A 508 -2.78 29.50 -1.82
CA TYR A 508 -2.46 28.91 -3.12
C TYR A 508 -0.95 28.88 -3.36
N LEU A 509 -0.48 27.72 -3.83
CA LEU A 509 0.93 27.53 -4.25
C LEU A 509 0.95 26.96 -5.67
N PRO A 510 2.07 27.18 -6.42
CA PRO A 510 2.23 26.55 -7.73
C PRO A 510 2.02 25.03 -7.68
N THR A 511 1.19 24.51 -8.57
CA THR A 511 0.86 23.08 -8.62
C THR A 511 2.11 22.21 -8.78
N SER A 512 3.12 22.70 -9.48
CA SER A 512 4.42 22.04 -9.67
C SER A 512 5.21 21.82 -8.37
N LEU A 513 5.00 22.65 -7.35
CA LEU A 513 5.58 22.47 -6.02
C LEU A 513 4.78 21.51 -5.14
N MET A 514 3.55 21.18 -5.54
CA MET A 514 2.60 20.41 -4.73
C MET A 514 2.57 18.94 -5.08
N TYR A 515 2.86 18.59 -6.34
CA TYR A 515 2.74 17.23 -6.85
C TYR A 515 3.94 16.81 -7.67
N PHE A 516 4.42 15.60 -7.45
CA PHE A 516 5.53 15.03 -8.20
C PHE A 516 5.17 14.85 -9.68
N PHE A 517 6.12 15.08 -10.54
CA PHE A 517 6.03 14.90 -12.00
C PHE A 517 4.93 15.74 -12.68
N TYR A 518 4.50 16.83 -12.06
CA TYR A 518 3.66 17.81 -12.70
C TYR A 518 4.48 18.63 -13.69
N GLY A 519 4.06 18.64 -14.97
CA GLY A 519 4.59 19.51 -16.02
C GLY A 519 6.10 19.40 -16.21
N THR A 520 6.54 18.66 -17.20
CA THR A 520 7.96 18.54 -17.56
C THR A 520 8.53 19.81 -18.22
N ASP A 521 7.67 20.80 -18.48
CA ASP A 521 7.97 21.93 -19.38
C ASP A 521 8.43 23.19 -18.64
N GLN A 522 8.40 23.20 -17.30
CA GLN A 522 8.92 24.35 -16.52
C GLN A 522 10.10 23.89 -15.65
N PRO A 523 11.33 24.20 -16.05
CA PRO A 523 12.51 23.85 -15.26
C PRO A 523 12.50 24.55 -13.90
N GLY A 524 12.80 23.79 -12.86
CA GLY A 524 13.14 24.32 -11.54
C GLY A 524 12.03 24.37 -10.49
N TYR A 525 10.75 24.38 -10.86
CA TYR A 525 9.66 24.28 -9.88
C TYR A 525 9.24 22.80 -9.73
N GLN A 526 10.02 22.04 -8.99
CA GLN A 526 9.76 20.62 -8.77
C GLN A 526 9.36 20.36 -7.32
N ALA A 527 8.34 19.53 -7.13
CA ALA A 527 7.97 19.05 -5.81
C ALA A 527 9.03 18.10 -5.26
N ASP A 528 9.36 18.27 -4.00
CA ASP A 528 10.13 17.34 -3.19
C ASP A 528 9.20 16.58 -2.21
N SER A 529 9.76 15.68 -1.41
CA SER A 529 8.98 14.91 -0.43
C SER A 529 8.85 15.57 0.93
N ASN A 530 9.46 16.72 1.16
CA ASN A 530 9.43 17.37 2.47
C ASN A 530 8.00 17.67 2.92
N GLY A 531 7.66 17.21 4.12
CA GLY A 531 6.35 17.36 4.71
C GLY A 531 5.27 16.43 4.15
N CYS A 532 5.60 15.54 3.18
CA CYS A 532 4.70 14.46 2.78
C CYS A 532 4.65 13.40 3.86
N ALA A 533 3.46 12.94 4.19
CA ALA A 533 3.32 11.86 5.17
C ALA A 533 2.03 11.07 4.99
N ALA A 534 2.11 9.76 5.24
CA ALA A 534 0.98 8.86 5.34
C ALA A 534 0.67 8.53 6.81
N GLY A 535 -0.62 8.36 7.13
CA GLY A 535 -1.06 7.98 8.47
C GLY A 535 -2.29 7.06 8.45
N ASN A 536 -2.64 6.50 9.60
CA ASN A 536 -3.90 5.77 9.74
C ASN A 536 -5.10 6.72 9.87
N THR A 537 -4.83 7.96 10.28
CA THR A 537 -5.76 9.10 10.25
C THR A 537 -5.07 10.30 9.63
N GLN A 538 -5.85 11.32 9.27
CA GLN A 538 -5.32 12.55 8.69
C GLN A 538 -4.43 13.30 9.68
N GLU A 539 -4.80 13.30 10.97
CA GLU A 539 -4.01 13.92 12.04
C GLU A 539 -2.66 13.21 12.23
N GLU A 540 -2.62 11.86 12.19
CA GLU A 540 -1.35 11.14 12.23
C GLU A 540 -0.42 11.56 11.07
N ALA A 541 -0.98 11.72 9.86
CA ALA A 541 -0.23 12.18 8.70
C ALA A 541 0.25 13.63 8.88
N ILE A 542 -0.59 14.54 9.38
CA ILE A 542 -0.23 15.94 9.67
C ILE A 542 0.92 16.02 10.68
N VAL A 543 0.81 15.28 11.79
CA VAL A 543 1.87 15.25 12.82
C VAL A 543 3.19 14.72 12.24
N GLN A 544 3.12 13.63 11.47
CA GLN A 544 4.31 13.03 10.86
C GLN A 544 4.99 13.99 9.89
N GLY A 545 4.22 14.63 8.98
CA GLY A 545 4.75 15.59 8.01
C GLY A 545 5.36 16.82 8.67
N PHE A 546 4.73 17.34 9.72
CA PHE A 546 5.29 18.47 10.46
C PHE A 546 6.58 18.12 11.20
N LEU A 547 6.62 16.96 11.87
CA LEU A 547 7.81 16.53 12.60
C LEU A 547 9.00 16.30 11.66
N GLU A 548 8.76 15.85 10.42
CA GLU A 548 9.79 15.78 9.39
C GLU A 548 10.31 17.18 9.02
N LEU A 549 9.43 18.15 8.82
CA LEU A 549 9.86 19.53 8.55
C LEU A 549 10.69 20.13 9.69
N VAL A 550 10.33 19.87 10.93
CA VAL A 550 11.10 20.28 12.13
C VAL A 550 12.47 19.61 12.15
N GLU A 551 12.51 18.33 11.84
CA GLU A 551 13.76 17.56 11.75
C GLU A 551 14.69 18.17 10.70
N ARG A 552 14.19 18.42 9.50
CA ARG A 552 14.91 19.00 8.38
C ARG A 552 15.40 20.42 8.67
N ASP A 553 14.57 21.26 9.31
CA ASP A 553 14.94 22.62 9.73
C ASP A 553 16.08 22.59 10.75
N SER A 554 15.96 21.77 11.78
CA SER A 554 17.00 21.64 12.82
C SER A 554 18.31 21.08 12.24
N TYR A 555 18.20 20.10 11.35
CA TYR A 555 19.35 19.48 10.67
C TYR A 555 20.07 20.50 9.78
N ALA A 556 19.33 21.27 8.96
CA ALA A 556 19.90 22.30 8.09
C ALA A 556 20.63 23.39 8.90
N ILE A 557 20.01 23.86 9.98
CA ILE A 557 20.61 24.88 10.86
C ILE A 557 21.91 24.37 11.47
N TRP A 558 21.91 23.15 11.98
CA TRP A 558 23.10 22.53 12.56
C TRP A 558 24.20 22.33 11.50
N TRP A 559 23.88 21.73 10.37
CA TRP A 559 24.81 21.32 9.34
C TRP A 559 25.48 22.50 8.65
N TYR A 560 24.68 23.40 8.11
CA TYR A 560 25.21 24.52 7.31
C TYR A 560 26.00 25.52 8.15
N ASN A 561 25.62 25.72 9.40
CA ASN A 561 26.36 26.56 10.33
C ASN A 561 27.51 25.84 11.06
N ARG A 562 27.72 24.55 10.86
CA ARG A 562 28.75 23.77 11.55
C ARG A 562 28.70 23.95 13.08
N LEU A 563 27.51 23.82 13.66
CA LEU A 563 27.29 24.06 15.09
C LEU A 563 27.81 22.91 15.92
N GLN A 564 28.74 23.14 16.84
CA GLN A 564 29.09 22.13 17.84
C GLN A 564 27.93 21.89 18.80
N ARG A 565 27.57 20.62 19.01
CA ARG A 565 26.44 20.22 19.83
C ARG A 565 26.85 19.26 20.92
N GLU A 566 26.01 19.16 21.95
CA GLU A 566 26.23 18.30 23.10
C GLU A 566 25.84 16.86 22.79
N GLU A 567 26.56 15.90 23.35
CA GLU A 567 26.23 14.47 23.28
C GLU A 567 25.08 14.15 24.24
N LEU A 568 24.11 13.37 23.77
CA LEU A 568 23.07 12.79 24.62
C LEU A 568 23.64 11.63 25.47
N ASP A 569 23.27 11.60 26.73
CA ASP A 569 23.52 10.44 27.59
C ASP A 569 22.46 9.37 27.36
N LEU A 570 22.74 8.40 26.48
CA LEU A 570 21.82 7.32 26.14
C LEU A 570 21.38 6.49 27.34
N GLY A 571 22.20 6.41 28.38
CA GLY A 571 21.86 5.67 29.59
C GLY A 571 20.68 6.24 30.37
N ARG A 572 20.43 7.54 30.23
CA ARG A 572 19.30 8.21 30.91
C ARG A 572 17.93 7.93 30.29
N PHE A 573 17.90 7.47 29.04
CA PHE A 573 16.64 7.11 28.37
C PHE A 573 16.09 5.75 28.81
N ASN A 574 16.92 4.91 29.45
CA ASN A 574 16.56 3.57 29.89
C ASN A 574 15.83 2.76 28.79
N ASP A 575 16.37 2.83 27.58
CA ASP A 575 15.82 2.19 26.40
C ASP A 575 16.68 1.01 25.96
N SER A 576 16.09 -0.18 25.87
CA SER A 576 16.79 -1.41 25.52
C SER A 576 17.31 -1.39 24.08
N TYR A 577 16.52 -0.90 23.11
CA TYR A 577 16.96 -0.82 21.72
C TYR A 577 18.21 0.05 21.56
N ALA A 578 18.22 1.23 22.19
CA ALA A 578 19.38 2.14 22.16
C ALA A 578 20.64 1.52 22.78
N SER A 579 20.46 0.83 23.92
CA SER A 579 21.57 0.16 24.61
C SER A 579 22.14 -1.01 23.82
N ASP A 580 21.25 -1.86 23.28
CA ASP A 580 21.63 -3.05 22.53
C ASP A 580 22.30 -2.67 21.19
N LEU A 581 21.75 -1.68 20.47
CA LEU A 581 22.32 -1.20 19.21
C LEU A 581 23.74 -0.64 19.44
N ARG A 582 23.92 0.19 20.48
CA ARG A 582 25.23 0.75 20.81
C ARG A 582 26.26 -0.35 21.13
N SER A 583 25.86 -1.37 21.92
CA SER A 583 26.74 -2.50 22.24
C SER A 583 27.13 -3.29 21.00
N GLN A 584 26.17 -3.67 20.18
CA GLN A 584 26.39 -4.48 18.98
C GLN A 584 27.20 -3.74 17.90
N LEU A 585 27.00 -2.42 17.76
CA LEU A 585 27.83 -1.59 16.88
C LEU A 585 29.26 -1.53 17.40
N ALA A 586 29.46 -1.38 18.71
CA ALA A 586 30.79 -1.38 19.33
C ALA A 586 31.50 -2.73 19.13
N ASP A 587 30.80 -3.85 19.30
CA ASP A 587 31.34 -5.20 19.05
C ASP A 587 31.77 -5.39 17.58
N SER A 588 31.15 -4.68 16.64
CA SER A 588 31.54 -4.65 15.23
C SER A 588 32.54 -3.55 14.87
N GLY A 589 33.19 -2.93 15.89
CA GLY A 589 34.18 -1.88 15.70
C GLY A 589 33.65 -0.51 15.27
N ARG A 590 32.35 -0.29 15.39
CA ARG A 590 31.70 0.98 15.09
C ARG A 590 31.44 1.79 16.37
N ARG A 591 31.85 3.05 16.38
CA ARG A 591 31.57 3.98 17.47
C ARG A 591 30.29 4.73 17.20
N LEU A 592 29.35 4.78 18.16
CA LEU A 592 28.08 5.49 18.09
C LEU A 592 28.01 6.61 19.11
N TRP A 593 27.55 7.79 18.69
CA TRP A 593 27.14 8.89 19.57
C TRP A 593 25.92 9.59 18.99
N VAL A 594 25.20 10.34 19.81
CA VAL A 594 24.01 11.08 19.41
C VAL A 594 24.14 12.53 19.85
N LEU A 595 23.91 13.47 18.96
CA LEU A 595 23.96 14.91 19.23
C LEU A 595 22.54 15.49 19.36
N ASP A 596 22.35 16.39 20.30
CA ASP A 596 21.14 17.19 20.42
C ASP A 596 21.20 18.39 19.48
N ILE A 597 20.42 18.37 18.39
CA ILE A 597 20.32 19.44 17.40
C ILE A 597 19.02 20.23 17.52
N THR A 598 18.30 20.12 18.62
CA THR A 598 17.04 20.83 18.87
C THR A 598 17.19 22.30 18.57
N SER A 599 16.29 22.82 17.72
CA SER A 599 16.21 24.23 17.32
C SER A 599 15.34 25.06 18.28
N ASP A 600 15.12 26.33 17.97
CA ASP A 600 14.29 27.25 18.73
C ASP A 600 12.80 26.87 18.74
N LEU A 601 12.37 25.91 17.89
CA LEU A 601 11.03 25.33 17.91
C LEU A 601 10.78 24.51 19.17
N GLY A 602 11.84 24.06 19.86
CA GLY A 602 11.76 23.36 21.12
C GLY A 602 11.23 21.94 21.03
N VAL A 603 11.13 21.37 19.83
CA VAL A 603 10.79 19.97 19.59
C VAL A 603 12.09 19.16 19.64
N PRO A 604 12.23 18.14 20.52
CA PRO A 604 13.41 17.32 20.59
C PRO A 604 13.78 16.77 19.22
N THR A 605 15.00 17.09 18.76
CA THR A 605 15.54 16.68 17.46
C THR A 605 16.97 16.24 17.64
N TYR A 606 17.28 15.02 17.21
CA TYR A 606 18.56 14.37 17.44
C TYR A 606 19.15 13.84 16.14
N VAL A 607 20.49 13.80 16.10
CA VAL A 607 21.23 13.11 15.04
C VAL A 607 22.14 12.05 15.65
N ALA A 608 21.92 10.79 15.26
CA ALA A 608 22.78 9.66 15.59
C ALA A 608 23.87 9.56 14.54
N ILE A 609 25.11 9.40 14.97
CA ILE A 609 26.29 9.33 14.11
C ILE A 609 27.06 8.08 14.47
N THR A 610 27.45 7.29 13.47
CA THR A 610 28.36 6.17 13.65
C THR A 610 29.61 6.36 12.79
N HIS A 611 30.75 5.91 13.33
CA HIS A 611 32.05 6.02 12.70
C HIS A 611 32.82 4.71 12.82
N TRP A 612 33.47 4.29 11.75
CA TRP A 612 34.37 3.14 11.76
C TRP A 612 35.46 3.26 10.68
N MET A 613 36.55 2.50 10.89
CA MET A 613 37.59 2.36 9.87
C MET A 613 37.42 1.02 9.16
N GLN A 614 37.47 1.03 7.84
CA GLN A 614 37.40 -0.18 7.02
C GLN A 614 38.40 -0.08 5.86
N ASN A 615 39.31 -1.05 5.72
CA ASN A 615 40.35 -1.07 4.68
C ASN A 615 41.20 0.21 4.60
N GLY A 616 41.42 0.88 5.74
CA GLY A 616 42.15 2.15 5.78
C GLY A 616 41.31 3.40 5.47
N HIS A 617 40.05 3.23 5.17
CA HIS A 617 39.10 4.33 4.88
C HIS A 617 38.22 4.64 6.10
N GLU A 618 37.99 5.92 6.32
CA GLU A 618 37.08 6.43 7.35
C GLU A 618 35.65 6.44 6.83
N ASN A 619 34.72 5.81 7.58
CA ASN A 619 33.31 5.78 7.22
C ASN A 619 32.51 6.45 8.32
N ILE A 620 31.55 7.28 7.91
CA ILE A 620 30.64 8.00 8.79
C ILE A 620 29.22 7.82 8.23
N GLU A 621 28.27 7.47 9.10
CA GLU A 621 26.87 7.35 8.74
C GLU A 621 26.00 8.11 9.72
N PHE A 622 24.86 8.61 9.26
CA PHE A 622 23.96 9.48 9.99
C PHE A 622 22.55 8.90 10.05
N GLY A 623 21.80 9.33 11.04
CA GLY A 623 20.37 9.16 11.10
C GLY A 623 19.77 10.22 12.01
N SER A 624 18.66 10.82 11.62
CA SER A 624 18.01 11.91 12.36
C SER A 624 16.62 11.52 12.86
N GLY A 625 16.08 12.30 13.80
CA GLY A 625 14.73 12.06 14.30
C GLY A 625 14.22 13.22 15.15
N ALA A 626 13.01 13.65 14.89
CA ALA A 626 12.29 14.64 15.69
C ALA A 626 10.99 14.06 16.21
N HIS A 627 10.67 14.37 17.46
CA HIS A 627 9.38 14.03 18.06
C HIS A 627 9.13 14.85 19.34
N PHE A 628 7.85 15.08 19.72
CA PHE A 628 7.49 15.72 20.98
C PHE A 628 7.97 14.93 22.21
N ASP A 629 8.03 13.62 22.09
CA ASP A 629 8.63 12.71 23.07
C ASP A 629 10.10 12.48 22.72
N SER A 630 11.01 12.87 23.62
CA SER A 630 12.46 12.80 23.43
C SER A 630 12.97 11.36 23.22
N ARG A 631 12.35 10.37 23.87
CA ARG A 631 12.69 8.96 23.69
C ARG A 631 12.35 8.49 22.27
N ILE A 632 11.20 8.90 21.73
CA ILE A 632 10.81 8.56 20.37
C ILE A 632 11.69 9.29 19.36
N ALA A 633 12.08 10.54 19.59
CA ALA A 633 13.03 11.26 18.76
C ALA A 633 14.36 10.49 18.67
N LEU A 634 14.87 10.01 19.80
CA LEU A 634 16.08 9.16 19.85
C LEU A 634 15.90 7.87 19.05
N LEU A 635 14.81 7.13 19.26
CA LEU A 635 14.55 5.88 18.54
C LEU A 635 14.45 6.09 17.03
N ARG A 636 13.87 7.22 16.58
CA ARG A 636 13.83 7.59 15.17
C ARG A 636 15.21 7.79 14.58
N ALA A 637 16.07 8.56 15.25
CA ALA A 637 17.45 8.80 14.82
C ALA A 637 18.24 7.47 14.73
N LEU A 638 18.12 6.60 15.73
CA LEU A 638 18.82 5.32 15.76
C LEU A 638 18.32 4.33 14.70
N THR A 639 17.01 4.26 14.49
CA THR A 639 16.44 3.36 13.48
C THR A 639 16.73 3.84 12.06
N GLU A 640 16.81 5.16 11.84
CA GLU A 640 17.22 5.74 10.56
C GLU A 640 18.70 5.45 10.27
N LEU A 641 19.57 5.64 11.25
CA LEU A 641 20.97 5.27 11.14
C LEU A 641 21.13 3.79 10.75
N ASN A 642 20.37 2.89 11.40
CA ASN A 642 20.39 1.45 11.09
C ASN A 642 19.88 1.17 9.67
N GLN A 643 18.91 1.94 9.19
CA GLN A 643 18.40 1.86 7.82
C GLN A 643 19.47 2.23 6.79
N PHE A 644 20.16 3.35 6.96
CA PHE A 644 21.23 3.77 6.04
C PHE A 644 22.41 2.79 6.04
N LEU A 645 22.78 2.24 7.19
CA LEU A 645 23.77 1.15 7.26
C LEU A 645 23.33 -0.07 6.43
N SER A 646 22.02 -0.43 6.49
CA SER A 646 21.48 -1.53 5.69
C SER A 646 21.56 -1.25 4.18
N ILE A 647 21.19 -0.03 3.76
CA ILE A 647 21.22 0.40 2.36
C ILE A 647 22.66 0.38 1.83
N GLY A 648 23.62 0.89 2.60
CA GLY A 648 25.03 0.84 2.25
C GLY A 648 25.55 -0.58 2.01
N LEU A 649 25.13 -1.55 2.84
CA LEU A 649 25.49 -2.96 2.68
C LEU A 649 24.82 -3.61 1.46
N MET A 650 23.57 -3.26 1.13
CA MET A 650 22.89 -3.73 -0.09
C MET A 650 23.60 -3.28 -1.37
N GLY A 651 24.10 -2.05 -1.39
CA GLY A 651 24.80 -1.47 -2.54
C GLY A 651 26.16 -2.09 -2.84
N GLY A 652 26.64 -3.00 -1.99
CA GLY A 652 27.97 -3.62 -2.13
C GLY A 652 29.12 -2.63 -2.03
N SER A 653 28.88 -1.43 -1.51
CA SER A 653 29.89 -0.38 -1.37
C SER A 653 30.85 -0.71 -0.23
N SER A 654 31.87 -1.51 -0.54
CA SER A 654 33.07 -1.67 0.30
C SER A 654 34.12 -0.55 0.05
N GLY A 655 33.75 0.51 -0.65
CA GLY A 655 34.60 1.63 -1.00
C GLY A 655 34.20 2.92 -0.28
N GLU A 656 35.13 3.87 -0.21
CA GLU A 656 34.86 5.24 0.25
C GLU A 656 33.55 5.74 -0.37
N LYS A 657 32.60 6.15 0.47
CA LYS A 657 31.50 6.98 -0.03
C LYS A 657 32.19 8.23 -0.60
N PRO A 658 31.88 8.62 -1.84
CA PRO A 658 32.41 9.87 -2.35
C PRO A 658 32.04 10.96 -1.36
N SER A 659 32.95 11.92 -1.17
CA SER A 659 32.69 13.11 -0.38
C SER A 659 31.44 13.82 -0.89
N LEU A 660 31.01 14.76 -0.08
CA LEU A 660 29.91 15.69 -0.35
C LEU A 660 30.09 16.48 -1.67
N ASP A 661 31.33 16.60 -2.16
CA ASP A 661 31.68 17.22 -3.44
C ASP A 661 32.11 16.20 -4.53
N GLY A 662 31.97 14.90 -4.26
CA GLY A 662 32.41 13.82 -5.15
C GLY A 662 33.94 13.65 -5.23
N THR A 663 34.73 14.45 -4.52
CA THR A 663 36.19 14.52 -4.69
C THR A 663 37.00 14.19 -3.43
N THR A 664 36.51 14.48 -2.23
CA THR A 664 37.19 14.29 -0.96
C THR A 664 36.39 13.45 0.05
N PRO A 665 36.95 12.42 0.71
CA PRO A 665 36.23 11.65 1.73
C PRO A 665 35.85 12.50 2.95
N LEU A 666 34.63 12.30 3.49
CA LEU A 666 34.22 12.92 4.74
C LEU A 666 35.07 12.40 5.90
N ARG A 667 35.75 13.29 6.64
CA ARG A 667 36.59 12.94 7.78
C ARG A 667 36.25 13.76 9.01
N LEU A 668 36.19 13.12 10.16
CA LEU A 668 35.91 13.79 11.44
C LEU A 668 36.86 14.94 11.74
N ARG A 669 38.19 14.78 11.42
CA ARG A 669 39.17 15.82 11.65
C ARG A 669 38.91 17.11 10.89
N ASP A 670 38.29 17.01 9.70
CA ASP A 670 38.00 18.13 8.83
C ASP A 670 36.63 18.76 9.16
N HIS A 671 35.78 18.02 9.92
CA HIS A 671 34.45 18.42 10.34
C HIS A 671 34.22 18.23 11.84
N PRO A 672 34.90 19.00 12.70
CA PRO A 672 34.87 18.81 14.17
C PRO A 672 33.43 18.95 14.76
N PHE A 673 32.53 19.64 14.10
CA PHE A 673 31.13 19.79 14.55
C PHE A 673 30.33 18.46 14.51
N LEU A 674 30.82 17.45 13.82
CA LEU A 674 30.26 16.09 13.84
C LEU A 674 30.58 15.33 15.13
N THR A 675 31.56 15.83 15.91
CA THR A 675 31.90 15.24 17.18
C THR A 675 31.30 16.02 18.35
N PRO A 676 31.05 15.35 19.51
CA PRO A 676 30.49 16.03 20.67
C PRO A 676 31.35 17.21 21.16
N SER A 677 30.73 18.24 21.69
CA SER A 677 31.39 19.44 22.26
C SER A 677 32.12 19.20 23.60
N GLY A 678 32.14 17.96 24.09
CA GLY A 678 32.69 17.61 25.40
C GLY A 678 31.73 17.81 26.58
N LYS A 679 30.61 18.46 26.38
CA LYS A 679 29.51 18.53 27.35
C LYS A 679 28.47 17.46 27.04
N ARG A 680 27.77 16.98 28.06
CA ARG A 680 26.64 16.06 27.91
C ARG A 680 25.31 16.81 28.10
N ALA A 681 24.49 16.76 27.09
CA ALA A 681 23.11 17.25 27.19
C ALA A 681 22.31 16.38 28.17
N ALA A 682 21.62 17.01 29.09
CA ALA A 682 20.58 16.31 29.81
C ALA A 682 19.41 16.08 28.82
N PRO A 683 18.82 14.86 28.75
CA PRO A 683 17.57 14.72 28.04
C PRO A 683 16.60 15.74 28.63
N PRO A 684 15.78 16.42 27.82
CA PRO A 684 14.75 17.28 28.36
C PRO A 684 13.94 16.45 29.36
N ASP A 685 13.70 17.02 30.55
CA ASP A 685 12.81 16.39 31.52
C ASP A 685 11.59 15.88 30.78
N SER A 686 11.10 14.69 31.12
CA SER A 686 9.98 14.00 30.47
C SER A 686 8.66 14.78 30.49
N GLY A 687 8.65 16.00 31.03
CA GLY A 687 7.65 17.04 30.85
C GLY A 687 7.90 17.76 29.51
N SER A 688 7.40 17.19 28.40
CA SER A 688 7.26 17.94 27.15
C SER A 688 6.68 19.33 27.45
N LYS A 689 7.26 20.41 26.88
CA LYS A 689 6.66 21.75 26.91
C LYS A 689 5.21 21.77 26.43
N PHE A 690 4.81 20.71 25.74
CA PHE A 690 3.49 20.50 25.13
C PHE A 690 2.55 19.66 26.00
N GLY A 691 2.98 19.20 27.20
CA GLY A 691 2.19 18.34 28.08
C GLY A 691 1.95 16.92 27.51
N PRO A 692 1.18 16.07 28.19
CA PRO A 692 0.81 14.77 27.68
C PRO A 692 -0.24 14.93 26.57
N LEU A 693 0.19 14.65 25.31
CA LEU A 693 -0.70 14.67 24.14
C LEU A 693 -1.41 13.31 24.05
N GLY A 694 -2.66 13.24 24.54
CA GLY A 694 -3.40 11.98 24.74
C GLY A 694 -4.12 11.44 23.50
N ASN A 695 -4.33 12.28 22.47
CA ASN A 695 -5.05 11.90 21.26
C ASN A 695 -4.48 12.59 20.01
N THR A 696 -4.92 12.13 18.84
CA THR A 696 -4.40 12.61 17.54
C THR A 696 -4.67 14.09 17.29
N ARG A 697 -5.81 14.60 17.76
CA ARG A 697 -6.18 16.00 17.58
C ARG A 697 -5.25 16.93 18.40
N GLU A 698 -5.02 16.61 19.65
CA GLU A 698 -4.11 17.37 20.51
C GLU A 698 -2.70 17.44 19.93
N GLN A 699 -2.22 16.33 19.31
CA GLN A 699 -0.93 16.32 18.65
C GLN A 699 -0.89 17.22 17.42
N ALA A 700 -1.92 17.20 16.58
CA ALA A 700 -2.01 18.07 15.42
C ALA A 700 -2.13 19.54 15.81
N GLU A 701 -2.93 19.86 16.83
CA GLU A 701 -3.05 21.22 17.39
C GLU A 701 -1.71 21.72 17.98
N ALA A 702 -0.96 20.84 18.65
CA ALA A 702 0.38 21.17 19.16
C ALA A 702 1.35 21.51 18.00
N CYS A 703 1.27 20.83 16.86
CA CYS A 703 2.07 21.15 15.67
C CYS A 703 1.77 22.59 15.17
N VAL A 704 0.48 22.93 15.06
CA VAL A 704 0.04 24.25 14.65
C VAL A 704 0.52 25.33 15.64
N GLU A 705 0.47 25.02 16.93
CA GLU A 705 0.89 25.94 18.00
C GLU A 705 2.41 26.20 17.98
N VAL A 706 3.23 25.17 17.68
CA VAL A 706 4.67 25.34 17.49
C VAL A 706 4.96 26.31 16.34
N ALA A 707 4.31 26.11 15.19
CA ALA A 707 4.46 27.01 14.04
C ALA A 707 3.98 28.42 14.36
N ARG A 708 2.83 28.55 15.05
CA ARG A 708 2.27 29.86 15.47
C ARG A 708 3.24 30.63 16.38
N HIS A 709 3.86 30.00 17.37
CA HIS A 709 4.84 30.63 18.25
C HIS A 709 6.11 31.08 17.53
N ALA A 710 6.47 30.38 16.45
CA ALA A 710 7.58 30.80 15.58
C ALA A 710 7.17 31.88 14.55
N GLY A 711 5.90 32.33 14.57
CA GLY A 711 5.39 33.32 13.63
C GLY A 711 5.10 32.76 12.22
N LEU A 712 5.13 31.44 12.06
CA LEU A 712 4.99 30.75 10.76
C LEU A 712 3.52 30.35 10.48
N ASP A 713 3.14 30.26 9.21
CA ASP A 713 1.86 29.68 8.80
C ASP A 713 1.97 28.13 8.75
N PHE A 714 0.82 27.44 8.78
CA PHE A 714 0.77 25.99 8.79
C PHE A 714 -0.27 25.50 7.78
N LEU A 715 0.22 25.03 6.64
CA LEU A 715 -0.60 24.64 5.52
C LEU A 715 -0.64 23.13 5.39
N VAL A 716 -1.79 22.60 4.98
CA VAL A 716 -1.98 21.19 4.70
C VAL A 716 -2.65 21.01 3.35
N LEU A 717 -2.04 20.22 2.50
CA LEU A 717 -2.62 19.72 1.26
C LEU A 717 -3.02 18.26 1.46
N ASP A 718 -4.30 17.93 1.25
CA ASP A 718 -4.76 16.55 1.22
C ASP A 718 -4.38 15.88 -0.11
N GLN A 719 -3.52 14.86 -0.03
CA GLN A 719 -3.08 14.05 -1.17
C GLN A 719 -3.68 12.63 -1.12
N THR A 720 -4.66 12.39 -0.26
CA THR A 720 -5.34 11.10 -0.12
C THR A 720 -5.93 10.63 -1.45
N ARG A 721 -5.47 9.49 -1.95
CA ARG A 721 -6.05 8.90 -3.16
C ARG A 721 -7.30 8.09 -2.84
N PRO A 722 -8.45 8.41 -3.47
CA PRO A 722 -9.72 7.79 -3.11
C PRO A 722 -9.81 6.29 -3.43
N ASP A 723 -8.90 5.76 -4.24
CA ASP A 723 -8.79 4.34 -4.60
C ASP A 723 -7.78 3.57 -3.72
N VAL A 724 -6.99 4.26 -2.92
CA VAL A 724 -6.05 3.67 -1.93
C VAL A 724 -6.58 3.78 -0.52
N GLU A 725 -7.28 4.88 -0.21
CA GLU A 725 -7.95 5.14 1.07
C GLU A 725 -6.98 5.23 2.28
N VAL A 726 -5.70 5.51 2.02
CA VAL A 726 -4.72 5.84 3.05
C VAL A 726 -4.67 7.36 3.18
N PRO A 727 -4.91 7.93 4.36
CA PRO A 727 -4.70 9.35 4.58
C PRO A 727 -3.26 9.76 4.28
N VAL A 728 -3.08 10.63 3.31
CA VAL A 728 -1.79 11.18 2.92
C VAL A 728 -1.94 12.69 2.82
N VAL A 729 -1.03 13.41 3.44
CA VAL A 729 -0.99 14.88 3.38
C VAL A 729 0.39 15.35 3.00
N ARG A 730 0.45 16.59 2.51
CA ARG A 730 1.67 17.38 2.46
C ARG A 730 1.50 18.56 3.40
N VAL A 731 2.32 18.63 4.44
CA VAL A 731 2.42 19.77 5.35
C VAL A 731 3.42 20.75 4.76
N ILE A 732 3.07 22.04 4.75
CA ILE A 732 3.94 23.12 4.25
C ILE A 732 3.96 24.20 5.30
N VAL A 733 5.14 24.56 5.76
CA VAL A 733 5.36 25.65 6.72
C VAL A 733 6.37 26.61 6.11
N PRO A 734 5.90 27.66 5.41
CA PRO A 734 6.80 28.60 4.74
C PRO A 734 7.81 29.19 5.72
N GLY A 735 9.10 29.19 5.33
CA GLY A 735 10.20 29.65 6.17
C GLY A 735 10.94 28.57 6.94
N LEU A 736 10.40 27.33 7.14
CA LEU A 736 11.19 26.22 7.64
C LEU A 736 12.20 25.75 6.61
N ARG A 737 13.39 25.38 7.07
CA ARG A 737 14.52 25.04 6.21
C ARG A 737 14.45 23.60 5.70
N HIS A 738 14.88 23.42 4.47
CA HIS A 738 15.21 22.11 3.92
C HIS A 738 16.66 21.74 4.26
N PHE A 739 16.96 20.46 4.20
CA PHE A 739 18.37 20.04 4.23
C PHE A 739 19.09 20.28 2.89
N TYR A 740 18.37 20.59 1.81
CA TYR A 740 18.97 21.05 0.55
C TYR A 740 19.63 22.43 0.72
N ARG A 741 20.55 22.72 -0.18
CA ARG A 741 21.22 24.04 -0.25
C ARG A 741 20.20 25.13 -0.58
N ARG A 742 19.70 25.78 0.46
CA ARG A 742 18.67 26.84 0.38
C ARG A 742 19.11 27.98 1.32
N PHE A 743 19.68 29.04 0.76
CA PHE A 743 20.42 30.03 1.53
C PHE A 743 19.73 31.40 1.63
N ALA A 744 18.43 31.50 1.32
CA ALA A 744 17.70 32.73 1.57
C ALA A 744 17.82 33.22 3.03
N PRO A 745 17.71 34.50 3.34
CA PRO A 745 17.69 35.05 4.70
C PRO A 745 16.60 34.37 5.59
N GLY A 746 16.74 34.48 6.89
CA GLY A 746 15.80 33.97 7.90
C GLY A 746 16.41 32.90 8.80
N ARG A 747 15.63 31.87 9.17
CA ARG A 747 15.94 30.90 10.24
C ARG A 747 17.36 30.32 10.20
N LEU A 748 17.90 30.07 9.01
CA LEU A 748 19.27 29.55 8.86
C LEU A 748 20.33 30.45 9.51
N TYR A 749 20.10 31.73 9.51
CA TYR A 749 20.99 32.77 10.03
C TYR A 749 20.58 33.24 11.44
N ASP A 750 19.29 33.34 11.70
CA ASP A 750 18.76 33.97 12.89
C ASP A 750 18.73 33.01 14.10
N VAL A 751 18.44 31.73 13.88
CA VAL A 751 18.26 30.73 14.95
C VAL A 751 19.57 30.44 15.70
N PRO A 752 20.73 30.29 15.05
CA PRO A 752 22.00 30.12 15.78
C PRO A 752 22.31 31.27 16.75
N VAL A 753 21.97 32.48 16.37
CA VAL A 753 22.16 33.69 17.21
C VAL A 753 21.11 33.71 18.33
N LYS A 754 19.85 33.46 18.02
CA LYS A 754 18.74 33.40 18.99
C LYS A 754 18.98 32.37 20.09
N LEU A 755 19.60 31.25 19.75
CA LEU A 755 19.97 30.20 20.71
C LEU A 755 21.29 30.46 21.44
N GLY A 756 21.99 31.57 21.14
CA GLY A 756 23.30 31.88 21.74
C GLY A 756 24.42 30.94 21.31
N LEU A 757 24.24 30.18 20.22
CA LEU A 757 25.25 29.28 19.66
C LEU A 757 26.27 30.02 18.79
N ARG A 758 25.92 31.24 18.37
CA ARG A 758 26.78 32.20 17.69
C ARG A 758 26.49 33.62 18.17
N GLU A 759 27.54 34.46 18.19
CA GLU A 759 27.40 35.88 18.54
C GLU A 759 26.74 36.68 17.42
N ARG A 760 26.97 36.26 16.17
CA ARG A 760 26.43 36.89 14.96
C ARG A 760 26.13 35.86 13.89
N SER A 761 25.27 36.20 12.95
CA SER A 761 24.93 35.37 11.78
C SER A 761 26.17 35.11 10.92
N MET A 762 26.31 33.93 10.42
CA MET A 762 27.37 33.54 9.49
C MET A 762 27.06 34.11 8.09
N PRO A 763 28.04 34.68 7.40
CA PRO A 763 27.84 35.05 5.98
C PRO A 763 27.53 33.83 5.13
N GLU A 764 26.76 33.99 4.05
CA GLU A 764 26.39 32.90 3.14
C GLU A 764 27.60 32.12 2.60
N GLY A 765 28.66 32.85 2.19
CA GLY A 765 29.88 32.23 1.67
C GLY A 765 30.69 31.43 2.67
N ASP A 766 30.40 31.56 3.99
CA ASP A 766 31.03 30.79 5.06
C ASP A 766 30.21 29.57 5.47
N LEU A 767 28.98 29.40 4.97
CA LEU A 767 28.16 28.21 5.23
C LEU A 767 28.82 26.96 4.64
N THR A 768 28.46 25.80 5.17
CA THR A 768 28.94 24.52 4.62
C THR A 768 28.50 24.41 3.15
N PRO A 769 29.44 24.23 2.20
CA PRO A 769 29.08 24.17 0.78
C PRO A 769 28.49 22.82 0.35
N PHE A 770 28.43 21.84 1.26
CA PHE A 770 28.09 20.47 0.97
C PHE A 770 26.67 20.13 1.44
N LEU A 771 25.98 19.26 0.68
CA LEU A 771 24.71 18.64 1.11
C LEU A 771 24.95 17.73 2.31
N PRO A 772 24.02 17.65 3.28
CA PRO A 772 24.05 16.60 4.27
C PRO A 772 23.86 15.22 3.63
N HIS A 773 24.55 14.22 4.15
CA HIS A 773 24.25 12.82 3.84
C HIS A 773 23.01 12.39 4.61
N THR A 774 21.88 12.26 3.92
CA THR A 774 20.63 11.74 4.48
C THR A 774 19.99 10.73 3.52
#